data_752c8a2a5fd3175a0d219bc50f6c0e72
#
_entry.id   752c8a2a5fd3175a0d219bc50f6c0e72
#
_cell.length_a   1.000
_cell.length_b   1.000
_cell.length_c   1.000
_cell.angle_alpha   90.00
_cell.angle_beta   90.00
_cell.angle_gamma   90.00
#
_symmetry.space_group_name_H-M   'P 1'
#
loop_
_entity.id
_entity.type
_entity.pdbx_description
1 polymer ?
#
loop_
_entity_poly.entity_id
_entity_poly.type
_entity_poly.pdbx_seq_one_letter_code
_entity_poly.pdbx_strand_id
1 'polypeptide(L)'
;MRRTILNVALAAVCGTMQLLAQAAHPHPGSLPDVLLGPHRHSGPAPVNGPSTPPAIFDATNLGSPLLLDKGWRVGITGNQSAAALGFDDTAWATRDAQSSMEDVPDEDQTAGGSGQDKKNGIPASSQRRFAWFRLHIRLAPNHGPLTLLIELPVSQNTSLGIGSTGPGVDVFANGKPVNPEGPHGDAPQHYQQISRIYDLNVAPSETSLTLVLRTLYIPFGYTAYTSFFANRTLHMGNRDDLNRSLDLWSAHSLFERLPRLVDSILLVVLALFLLALFFAQKGHIEYLWLALHELLQAPIGFVELAGSSARLDSLWYAAVVLQLVLISAYVYFEFLIAFLALRPKKWYVRWHIKILRWTAPILAGVGPTLLLVGHSQAIGVVLAIVLVWSFFWILGWLIFIFITLIVATLRRNFEAGLLLIPLVLTGLGIIEPVFSAGMSDWSGRAYNSPLTLQAGPIPIHFASIADFTGILVIVLIIFVRFLRIHRDQERASSELAAARSVQELMIPLEKLATPGFEVDSIYSPANEVGGDFFHVQSTGDGGLLVLSGDVAGKGLKAAMNVSMLMGALRRTPERSPAKILESLNRVLTGSESFTTCQAAWFGANGELAIANAGHLPPYLNSQEIALPGALPLGVLPEMQYEEVRLYLHPGDRILLLSDGVVEARRSSGEIFGFDRVHNLSNQSAFYVAEAAKDFGQEDDITVLTVRRLAQTKAA
;
A
#
# COMPACT_ATOMS: atom_id res chain seq x y z
N MET A 1 -6.46 -2.21 -0.69
CA MET A 1 -5.47 -1.53 -1.42
C MET A 1 -5.68 -1.46 -2.90
N ARG A 2 -5.88 -2.49 -3.58
CA ARG A 2 -6.26 -2.54 -5.00
C ARG A 2 -7.60 -1.94 -5.28
N ARG A 3 -8.33 -1.75 -4.24
CA ARG A 3 -9.61 -1.18 -4.12
C ARG A 3 -9.76 0.17 -4.69
N THR A 4 -8.81 1.00 -4.43
CA THR A 4 -8.98 2.43 -4.63
C THR A 4 -8.57 2.87 -5.98
N ILE A 5 -7.55 2.23 -6.54
CA ILE A 5 -7.27 2.49 -7.96
C ILE A 5 -8.49 2.12 -8.78
N LEU A 6 -9.14 1.04 -8.43
CA LEU A 6 -10.30 0.55 -9.13
C LEU A 6 -11.56 1.34 -8.77
N ASN A 7 -11.80 1.68 -7.49
CA ASN A 7 -12.92 2.54 -7.10
C ASN A 7 -12.74 3.98 -7.59
N VAL A 8 -11.49 4.45 -7.80
CA VAL A 8 -11.22 5.77 -8.42
C VAL A 8 -11.26 5.71 -9.91
N ALA A 9 -10.71 4.63 -10.46
CA ALA A 9 -10.87 4.38 -11.88
C ALA A 9 -12.33 4.37 -12.24
N LEU A 10 -13.17 3.85 -11.38
CA LEU A 10 -14.60 3.79 -11.61
C LEU A 10 -15.35 5.02 -11.32
N ALA A 11 -14.92 5.78 -10.37
CA ALA A 11 -15.55 7.05 -10.17
C ALA A 11 -15.20 8.03 -11.24
N ALA A 12 -13.93 8.04 -11.65
CA ALA A 12 -13.58 8.73 -12.86
C ALA A 12 -14.29 8.10 -14.08
N VAL A 13 -14.44 6.75 -14.12
CA VAL A 13 -15.16 6.04 -15.22
C VAL A 13 -16.65 6.29 -15.16
N CYS A 14 -17.31 6.15 -14.01
CA CYS A 14 -18.74 6.42 -13.92
C CYS A 14 -19.03 7.92 -14.04
N GLY A 15 -18.23 8.79 -13.42
CA GLY A 15 -18.35 10.24 -13.61
C GLY A 15 -18.01 10.68 -15.04
N THR A 16 -17.04 10.06 -15.69
CA THR A 16 -16.71 10.37 -17.10
C THR A 16 -17.56 9.63 -18.09
N MET A 17 -18.08 8.45 -17.80
CA MET A 17 -19.10 7.83 -18.64
C MET A 17 -20.43 8.58 -18.54
N GLN A 18 -20.82 9.08 -17.37
CA GLN A 18 -21.92 10.02 -17.28
C GLN A 18 -21.65 11.32 -18.06
N LEU A 19 -20.44 11.91 -17.93
CA LEU A 19 -20.02 13.08 -18.70
C LEU A 19 -19.88 12.80 -20.20
N LEU A 20 -19.43 11.60 -20.59
CA LEU A 20 -19.36 11.17 -22.00
C LEU A 20 -20.72 10.80 -22.57
N ALA A 21 -21.60 10.20 -21.79
CA ALA A 21 -23.00 10.00 -22.17
C ALA A 21 -23.71 11.36 -22.35
N GLN A 22 -23.35 12.34 -21.55
CA GLN A 22 -23.79 13.73 -21.61
C GLN A 22 -23.20 14.52 -22.77
N ALA A 23 -21.91 14.29 -23.09
CA ALA A 23 -21.24 14.92 -24.24
C ALA A 23 -21.54 14.23 -25.58
N ALA A 24 -22.04 12.98 -25.54
CA ALA A 24 -22.36 12.18 -26.73
C ALA A 24 -23.80 12.35 -27.25
N HIS A 25 -24.65 13.14 -26.56
CA HIS A 25 -25.93 13.54 -27.12
C HIS A 25 -25.74 14.78 -28.02
N PRO A 26 -25.58 14.61 -29.33
CA PRO A 26 -25.58 15.75 -30.25
C PRO A 26 -26.97 16.37 -30.29
N HIS A 27 -27.02 17.69 -30.43
CA HIS A 27 -28.22 18.38 -30.82
C HIS A 27 -28.92 17.63 -31.97
N PRO A 28 -30.24 17.54 -31.98
CA PRO A 28 -30.99 16.82 -33.05
C PRO A 28 -30.77 17.54 -34.37
N GLY A 29 -29.82 17.04 -35.16
CA GLY A 29 -29.51 17.68 -36.45
C GLY A 29 -28.41 17.04 -37.31
N SER A 30 -27.68 16.05 -36.87
CA SER A 30 -26.72 15.39 -37.76
C SER A 30 -26.10 14.11 -37.20
N LEU A 31 -26.79 12.96 -37.51
CA LEU A 31 -26.15 11.67 -37.77
C LEU A 31 -27.20 10.64 -38.19
N PRO A 32 -26.93 9.78 -39.14
CA PRO A 32 -27.99 8.91 -39.73
C PRO A 32 -28.36 7.76 -38.81
N ASP A 33 -29.69 7.53 -38.73
CA ASP A 33 -30.41 6.46 -38.04
C ASP A 33 -30.11 5.03 -38.52
N VAL A 34 -28.88 4.54 -38.42
CA VAL A 34 -28.59 3.21 -38.98
C VAL A 34 -28.19 2.15 -37.92
N LEU A 35 -28.02 2.48 -36.65
CA LEU A 35 -27.51 1.48 -35.68
C LEU A 35 -28.28 1.31 -34.36
N LEU A 36 -29.41 1.97 -34.18
CA LEU A 36 -30.26 1.72 -32.99
C LEU A 36 -31.68 1.40 -33.47
N GLY A 37 -32.14 0.21 -33.17
CA GLY A 37 -33.49 -0.19 -33.46
C GLY A 37 -34.56 0.76 -32.89
N PRO A 38 -35.80 0.72 -33.37
CA PRO A 38 -36.77 1.77 -33.14
C PRO A 38 -37.17 1.84 -31.65
N HIS A 39 -36.61 2.78 -30.94
CA HIS A 39 -37.14 3.20 -29.65
C HIS A 39 -38.46 3.91 -29.89
N ARG A 40 -39.56 3.23 -29.60
CA ARG A 40 -40.88 3.87 -29.48
C ARG A 40 -40.87 4.74 -28.24
N HIS A 41 -40.32 5.96 -28.34
CA HIS A 41 -40.71 7.04 -27.46
C HIS A 41 -42.06 7.58 -27.97
N SER A 42 -43.12 7.16 -27.33
CA SER A 42 -44.39 7.86 -27.42
C SER A 42 -44.28 9.11 -26.54
N GLY A 43 -43.51 10.11 -27.02
CA GLY A 43 -43.60 11.46 -26.52
C GLY A 43 -44.91 12.06 -27.02
N PRO A 44 -45.71 12.77 -26.18
CA PRO A 44 -46.83 13.49 -26.68
C PRO A 44 -46.36 14.60 -27.63
N ALA A 45 -47.01 14.70 -28.78
CA ALA A 45 -46.79 15.78 -29.73
C ALA A 45 -46.98 17.14 -29.06
N PRO A 46 -46.29 18.21 -29.54
CA PRO A 46 -46.49 19.54 -29.00
C PRO A 46 -47.92 19.96 -29.23
N VAL A 47 -48.68 20.09 -28.17
CA VAL A 47 -50.06 20.60 -28.20
C VAL A 47 -49.99 22.12 -28.15
N ASN A 48 -50.05 22.74 -29.31
CA ASN A 48 -50.49 24.12 -29.41
C ASN A 48 -52.01 24.13 -29.21
N GLY A 49 -52.44 24.23 -27.96
CA GLY A 49 -53.86 24.37 -27.60
C GLY A 49 -54.02 25.42 -26.53
N PRO A 50 -55.23 25.99 -26.34
CA PRO A 50 -55.49 27.06 -25.43
C PRO A 50 -55.08 26.67 -24.00
N SER A 51 -54.55 27.66 -23.24
CA SER A 51 -54.02 27.56 -21.89
C SER A 51 -54.78 26.57 -20.99
N THR A 52 -54.21 25.38 -20.81
CA THR A 52 -54.72 24.43 -19.82
C THR A 52 -54.58 25.03 -18.42
N PRO A 53 -55.65 25.03 -17.58
CA PRO A 53 -55.52 25.52 -16.21
C PRO A 53 -54.37 24.81 -15.50
N PRO A 54 -53.69 25.49 -14.55
CA PRO A 54 -52.55 24.92 -13.87
C PRO A 54 -52.93 23.57 -13.28
N ALA A 55 -52.09 22.54 -13.53
CA ALA A 55 -52.27 21.24 -12.90
C ALA A 55 -52.33 21.45 -11.37
N ILE A 56 -53.43 21.06 -10.75
CA ILE A 56 -53.62 21.18 -9.33
C ILE A 56 -53.45 19.79 -8.71
N PHE A 57 -52.46 19.64 -7.86
CA PHE A 57 -52.23 18.43 -7.07
C PHE A 57 -53.25 18.40 -5.91
N ASP A 58 -54.03 17.37 -5.81
CA ASP A 58 -55.10 17.24 -4.78
C ASP A 58 -54.56 16.61 -3.50
N ALA A 59 -54.43 17.39 -2.42
CA ALA A 59 -54.04 17.00 -1.11
C ALA A 59 -55.16 17.20 -0.08
N THR A 60 -56.39 17.10 -0.48
CA THR A 60 -57.56 17.25 0.43
C THR A 60 -57.72 16.06 1.38
N ASN A 61 -57.09 14.91 1.11
CA ASN A 61 -57.09 13.74 1.97
C ASN A 61 -55.67 13.41 2.46
N LEU A 62 -55.27 14.00 3.57
CA LEU A 62 -53.95 13.86 4.20
C LEU A 62 -53.94 12.77 5.31
N GLY A 63 -54.51 11.61 5.04
CA GLY A 63 -54.58 10.51 6.02
C GLY A 63 -53.25 9.80 6.28
N SER A 64 -52.27 9.91 5.36
CA SER A 64 -50.91 9.36 5.48
C SER A 64 -49.95 10.30 4.72
N PRO A 65 -48.63 10.20 4.92
CA PRO A 65 -47.67 10.99 4.14
C PRO A 65 -47.93 10.85 2.64
N LEU A 66 -48.16 11.98 1.97
CA LEU A 66 -48.54 12.05 0.58
C LEU A 66 -47.31 12.27 -0.28
N LEU A 67 -47.06 11.39 -1.26
CA LEU A 67 -45.96 11.49 -2.20
C LEU A 67 -46.27 12.55 -3.27
N LEU A 68 -45.40 13.56 -3.37
CA LEU A 68 -45.53 14.65 -4.36
C LEU A 68 -44.77 14.30 -5.64
N ASP A 69 -45.28 13.32 -6.41
CA ASP A 69 -44.58 12.76 -7.56
C ASP A 69 -45.02 13.32 -8.93
N LYS A 70 -46.07 14.12 -9.01
CA LYS A 70 -46.70 14.56 -10.26
C LYS A 70 -47.06 16.01 -10.31
N GLY A 71 -47.20 16.51 -11.54
CA GLY A 71 -47.77 17.85 -11.78
C GLY A 71 -46.84 19.00 -11.50
N TRP A 72 -45.55 18.82 -11.44
CA TRP A 72 -44.57 19.86 -11.26
C TRP A 72 -44.43 20.71 -12.52
N ARG A 73 -44.46 22.03 -12.37
CA ARG A 73 -44.05 22.96 -13.42
C ARG A 73 -42.60 23.30 -13.28
N VAL A 74 -41.84 23.18 -14.37
CA VAL A 74 -40.39 23.27 -14.35
C VAL A 74 -39.87 24.30 -15.32
N GLY A 75 -39.03 25.22 -14.83
CA GLY A 75 -38.38 26.26 -15.63
C GLY A 75 -36.92 26.46 -15.20
N ILE A 76 -36.10 26.98 -16.11
CA ILE A 76 -34.69 27.33 -15.87
C ILE A 76 -34.54 28.83 -16.09
N THR A 77 -34.28 29.59 -15.03
CA THR A 77 -34.11 31.06 -15.11
C THR A 77 -33.29 31.60 -13.94
N GLY A 78 -32.60 32.70 -14.14
CA GLY A 78 -31.96 33.50 -13.09
C GLY A 78 -32.91 34.38 -12.31
N ASN A 79 -34.18 34.48 -12.76
CA ASN A 79 -35.17 35.38 -12.17
C ASN A 79 -35.61 34.89 -10.78
N GLN A 80 -35.28 35.65 -9.75
CA GLN A 80 -35.63 35.34 -8.36
C GLN A 80 -37.13 35.46 -8.06
N SER A 81 -37.88 36.23 -8.89
CA SER A 81 -39.33 36.36 -8.72
C SER A 81 -40.11 35.08 -8.98
N ALA A 82 -39.45 34.05 -9.57
CA ALA A 82 -40.01 32.72 -9.74
C ALA A 82 -40.40 32.04 -8.41
N ALA A 83 -39.90 32.51 -7.26
CA ALA A 83 -40.35 32.08 -5.94
C ALA A 83 -41.71 32.70 -5.55
N ALA A 84 -42.10 33.85 -6.12
CA ALA A 84 -43.28 34.61 -5.69
C ALA A 84 -44.60 33.88 -6.03
N LEU A 85 -45.61 34.04 -5.16
CA LEU A 85 -46.92 33.42 -5.34
C LEU A 85 -47.59 33.83 -6.67
N GLY A 86 -47.45 35.12 -7.06
CA GLY A 86 -48.05 35.68 -8.29
C GLY A 86 -47.20 35.50 -9.56
N PHE A 87 -46.18 34.68 -9.55
CA PHE A 87 -45.38 34.44 -10.75
C PHE A 87 -46.18 33.61 -11.75
N ASP A 88 -46.20 34.05 -13.01
CA ASP A 88 -46.86 33.31 -14.08
C ASP A 88 -45.95 32.18 -14.59
N ASP A 89 -46.32 30.95 -14.24
CA ASP A 89 -45.64 29.73 -14.64
C ASP A 89 -46.42 28.94 -15.71
N THR A 90 -47.41 29.57 -16.34
CA THR A 90 -48.25 28.87 -17.35
C THR A 90 -47.47 28.40 -18.57
N ALA A 91 -46.40 29.09 -18.91
CA ALA A 91 -45.52 28.72 -20.01
C ALA A 91 -44.54 27.54 -19.67
N TRP A 92 -44.41 27.21 -18.40
CA TRP A 92 -43.50 26.19 -17.96
C TRP A 92 -44.01 24.77 -18.27
N ALA A 93 -43.08 23.87 -18.60
CA ALA A 93 -43.41 22.48 -18.87
C ALA A 93 -43.93 21.77 -17.61
N THR A 94 -45.00 21.03 -17.72
CA THR A 94 -45.49 20.16 -16.65
C THR A 94 -44.76 18.81 -16.72
N ARG A 95 -44.20 18.38 -15.59
CA ARG A 95 -43.41 17.14 -15.47
C ARG A 95 -43.82 16.35 -14.23
N ASP A 96 -43.66 15.06 -14.32
CA ASP A 96 -43.68 14.17 -13.17
C ASP A 96 -42.28 14.11 -12.53
N ALA A 97 -42.22 13.74 -11.26
CA ALA A 97 -40.98 13.80 -10.46
C ALA A 97 -39.78 13.06 -11.07
N GLN A 98 -40.01 12.03 -11.86
CA GLN A 98 -38.95 11.21 -12.48
C GLN A 98 -38.64 11.59 -13.94
N SER A 99 -39.26 12.64 -14.46
CA SER A 99 -39.04 13.04 -15.85
C SER A 99 -37.71 13.75 -16.02
N SER A 100 -37.05 13.57 -17.18
CA SER A 100 -35.83 14.28 -17.55
C SER A 100 -36.06 15.79 -17.70
N MET A 101 -35.02 16.56 -17.46
CA MET A 101 -35.00 18.02 -17.65
C MET A 101 -34.28 18.46 -18.93
N GLU A 102 -33.85 17.54 -19.77
CA GLU A 102 -33.02 17.83 -20.95
C GLU A 102 -33.70 18.77 -21.95
N ASP A 103 -34.99 18.68 -22.05
CA ASP A 103 -35.82 19.45 -22.97
C ASP A 103 -36.44 20.72 -22.36
N VAL A 104 -36.09 21.05 -21.11
CA VAL A 104 -36.60 22.31 -20.48
C VAL A 104 -35.81 23.49 -21.00
N PRO A 105 -36.47 24.46 -21.71
CA PRO A 105 -35.78 25.59 -22.28
C PRO A 105 -35.25 26.50 -21.19
N ASP A 106 -34.05 27.03 -21.38
CA ASP A 106 -33.45 28.05 -20.55
C ASP A 106 -33.98 29.42 -21.02
N GLU A 107 -34.86 30.02 -20.24
CA GLU A 107 -35.52 31.26 -20.58
C GLU A 107 -34.55 32.44 -20.81
N ASP A 108 -33.44 32.43 -20.09
CA ASP A 108 -32.43 33.50 -20.22
C ASP A 108 -31.63 33.37 -21.51
N GLN A 109 -31.55 32.19 -22.12
CA GLN A 109 -30.93 31.98 -23.43
C GLN A 109 -31.88 32.34 -24.58
N THR A 110 -33.15 32.06 -24.45
CA THR A 110 -34.14 32.36 -25.48
C THR A 110 -34.46 33.84 -25.55
N ALA A 111 -34.43 34.58 -24.45
CA ALA A 111 -34.62 36.02 -24.39
C ALA A 111 -33.45 36.84 -24.96
N GLY A 112 -32.24 36.29 -25.01
CA GLY A 112 -31.04 36.96 -25.57
C GLY A 112 -30.96 36.98 -27.09
N GLY A 113 -31.89 36.36 -27.80
CA GLY A 113 -31.89 36.21 -29.28
C GLY A 113 -32.47 37.39 -30.08
N SER A 114 -33.10 38.39 -29.45
CA SER A 114 -33.68 39.55 -30.18
C SER A 114 -33.34 40.86 -29.50
N GLY A 115 -32.27 41.52 -29.97
CA GLY A 115 -32.13 42.98 -29.98
C GLY A 115 -31.58 43.65 -28.73
N GLN A 116 -30.38 44.17 -28.90
CA GLN A 116 -29.90 45.47 -28.34
C GLN A 116 -30.06 45.72 -26.81
N ASP A 117 -29.15 45.15 -26.03
CA ASP A 117 -28.65 45.88 -24.84
C ASP A 117 -27.12 45.68 -24.70
N LYS A 118 -26.37 46.24 -25.67
CA LYS A 118 -24.90 46.30 -25.66
C LYS A 118 -24.35 47.48 -24.87
N LYS A 119 -25.01 47.96 -23.80
CA LYS A 119 -24.54 49.17 -23.12
C LYS A 119 -23.95 48.99 -21.72
N ASN A 120 -24.06 47.83 -21.10
CA ASN A 120 -23.34 47.60 -19.83
C ASN A 120 -22.57 46.27 -19.96
N GLY A 121 -21.28 46.38 -20.20
CA GLY A 121 -20.29 45.37 -20.55
C GLY A 121 -20.05 44.20 -19.59
N ILE A 122 -21.11 43.61 -19.04
CA ILE A 122 -21.05 42.34 -18.30
C ILE A 122 -21.76 41.31 -19.17
N PRO A 123 -21.09 40.26 -19.66
CA PRO A 123 -21.78 39.24 -20.43
C PRO A 123 -22.84 38.55 -19.57
N ALA A 124 -24.02 38.34 -20.14
CA ALA A 124 -25.17 37.66 -19.50
C ALA A 124 -24.83 36.23 -18.99
N SER A 125 -23.63 35.73 -19.30
CA SER A 125 -23.07 34.46 -18.85
C SER A 125 -22.60 34.43 -17.38
N SER A 126 -22.63 35.57 -16.66
CA SER A 126 -22.15 35.63 -15.27
C SER A 126 -23.25 35.51 -14.21
N GLN A 127 -24.53 35.53 -14.61
CA GLN A 127 -25.62 35.36 -13.65
C GLN A 127 -25.81 33.87 -13.32
N ARG A 128 -25.91 33.55 -12.01
CA ARG A 128 -26.25 32.22 -11.53
C ARG A 128 -27.62 31.83 -12.02
N ARG A 129 -27.75 30.67 -12.63
CA ARG A 129 -29.02 30.12 -13.10
C ARG A 129 -29.53 29.08 -12.13
N PHE A 130 -30.87 29.03 -12.02
CA PHE A 130 -31.55 28.08 -11.15
C PHE A 130 -32.58 27.27 -11.95
N ALA A 131 -32.71 26.03 -11.58
CA ALA A 131 -33.85 25.21 -11.96
C ALA A 131 -34.91 25.39 -10.87
N TRP A 132 -36.10 25.75 -11.31
CA TRP A 132 -37.26 26.00 -10.47
C TRP A 132 -38.30 24.92 -10.72
N PHE A 133 -38.89 24.43 -9.63
CA PHE A 133 -39.97 23.44 -9.64
C PHE A 133 -41.12 24.02 -8.82
N ARG A 134 -42.28 24.19 -9.44
CA ARG A 134 -43.47 24.75 -8.80
C ARG A 134 -44.60 23.73 -8.82
N LEU A 135 -45.27 23.55 -7.68
CA LEU A 135 -46.40 22.67 -7.52
C LEU A 135 -47.57 23.42 -6.87
N HIS A 136 -48.69 23.43 -7.57
CA HIS A 136 -49.93 24.01 -7.04
C HIS A 136 -50.75 22.91 -6.38
N ILE A 137 -50.95 23.03 -5.05
CA ILE A 137 -51.55 21.98 -4.21
C ILE A 137 -52.88 22.51 -3.67
N ARG A 138 -53.92 21.72 -3.81
CA ARG A 138 -55.21 21.97 -3.12
C ARG A 138 -55.23 21.30 -1.78
N LEU A 139 -55.61 22.05 -0.73
CA LEU A 139 -55.66 21.57 0.65
C LEU A 139 -57.11 21.45 1.14
N ALA A 140 -57.32 20.59 2.12
CA ALA A 140 -58.58 20.50 2.85
C ALA A 140 -58.76 21.76 3.73
N PRO A 141 -59.97 22.28 3.88
CA PRO A 141 -60.25 23.32 4.88
C PRO A 141 -59.99 22.76 6.28
N ASN A 142 -59.37 23.56 7.15
CA ASN A 142 -58.99 23.19 8.51
C ASN A 142 -57.96 22.01 8.57
N HIS A 143 -57.05 21.93 7.60
CA HIS A 143 -55.94 20.99 7.67
C HIS A 143 -55.06 21.24 8.90
N GLY A 144 -54.42 20.23 9.43
CA GLY A 144 -53.40 20.36 10.47
C GLY A 144 -52.11 21.03 9.99
N PRO A 145 -51.12 21.21 10.85
CA PRO A 145 -49.81 21.73 10.45
C PRO A 145 -49.18 20.84 9.37
N LEU A 146 -48.69 21.46 8.30
CA LEU A 146 -48.13 20.78 7.15
C LEU A 146 -46.58 20.81 7.18
N THR A 147 -46.02 19.66 6.98
CA THR A 147 -44.57 19.46 6.94
C THR A 147 -44.19 18.74 5.64
N LEU A 148 -43.04 19.13 5.08
CA LEU A 148 -42.47 18.54 3.90
C LEU A 148 -41.21 17.75 4.31
N LEU A 149 -41.11 16.47 3.93
CA LEU A 149 -39.91 15.69 4.00
C LEU A 149 -39.32 15.57 2.59
N ILE A 150 -38.08 16.03 2.43
CA ILE A 150 -37.27 15.71 1.25
C ILE A 150 -36.36 14.56 1.64
N GLU A 151 -36.70 13.37 1.15
CA GLU A 151 -36.01 12.14 1.46
C GLU A 151 -35.05 11.79 0.32
N LEU A 152 -33.82 11.42 0.68
CA LEU A 152 -32.83 10.91 -0.25
C LEU A 152 -32.84 9.37 -0.22
N PRO A 153 -32.78 8.69 -1.37
CA PRO A 153 -32.67 7.25 -1.38
C PRO A 153 -31.38 6.83 -0.69
N VAL A 154 -31.52 5.88 0.23
CA VAL A 154 -30.38 5.35 0.99
C VAL A 154 -29.48 4.50 0.08
N SER A 155 -30.05 3.86 -0.93
CA SER A 155 -29.40 2.85 -1.76
C SER A 155 -28.81 3.37 -3.07
N GLN A 156 -28.19 4.54 -3.10
CA GLN A 156 -27.43 4.84 -4.30
C GLN A 156 -25.98 4.48 -4.13
N ASN A 157 -25.67 3.30 -4.63
CA ASN A 157 -24.37 2.74 -4.90
C ASN A 157 -23.52 3.61 -5.82
N THR A 158 -23.27 4.82 -5.43
CA THR A 158 -22.15 5.55 -6.01
C THR A 158 -20.94 5.22 -5.16
N SER A 159 -20.27 4.17 -5.57
CA SER A 159 -18.99 3.71 -5.02
C SER A 159 -17.93 4.82 -4.86
N LEU A 160 -18.29 6.04 -5.13
CA LEU A 160 -17.48 7.24 -5.11
C LEU A 160 -18.02 8.39 -4.29
N GLY A 161 -19.20 8.28 -3.72
CA GLY A 161 -19.79 9.44 -3.04
C GLY A 161 -20.08 10.64 -3.95
N ILE A 162 -19.66 10.60 -5.22
CA ILE A 162 -19.83 11.70 -6.17
C ILE A 162 -21.25 11.74 -6.76
N GLY A 163 -21.94 10.62 -6.87
CA GLY A 163 -23.29 10.54 -7.45
C GLY A 163 -24.42 11.05 -6.57
N SER A 164 -24.18 11.24 -5.26
CA SER A 164 -25.16 11.78 -4.31
C SER A 164 -25.05 13.29 -4.06
N THR A 165 -24.08 13.94 -4.69
CA THR A 165 -23.81 15.37 -4.48
C THR A 165 -24.54 16.25 -5.48
N GLY A 166 -25.86 16.30 -5.41
CA GLY A 166 -26.61 17.35 -6.11
C GLY A 166 -26.60 18.67 -5.32
N PRO A 167 -26.86 19.79 -5.97
CA PRO A 167 -26.96 21.07 -5.29
C PRO A 167 -28.05 21.07 -4.22
N GLY A 168 -27.86 21.86 -3.19
CA GLY A 168 -28.87 22.08 -2.15
C GLY A 168 -30.19 22.58 -2.76
N VAL A 169 -31.27 22.42 -1.99
CA VAL A 169 -32.62 22.82 -2.39
C VAL A 169 -33.10 23.91 -1.45
N ASP A 170 -33.51 25.01 -2.02
CA ASP A 170 -34.28 26.04 -1.29
C ASP A 170 -35.76 25.75 -1.47
N VAL A 171 -36.51 25.81 -0.38
CA VAL A 171 -37.95 25.55 -0.35
C VAL A 171 -38.69 26.86 -0.08
N PHE A 172 -39.77 27.10 -0.85
CA PHE A 172 -40.66 28.25 -0.62
C PHE A 172 -42.10 27.73 -0.54
N ALA A 173 -42.84 28.23 0.44
CA ALA A 173 -44.27 27.97 0.60
C ALA A 173 -44.98 29.29 0.44
N ASN A 174 -45.95 29.40 -0.50
CA ASN A 174 -46.70 30.62 -0.83
C ASN A 174 -45.81 31.87 -0.99
N GLY A 175 -44.64 31.68 -1.67
CA GLY A 175 -43.65 32.73 -1.93
C GLY A 175 -42.74 33.11 -0.76
N LYS A 176 -42.92 32.49 0.39
CA LYS A 176 -42.07 32.72 1.57
C LYS A 176 -41.00 31.61 1.66
N PRO A 177 -39.73 31.95 1.92
CA PRO A 177 -38.71 30.92 2.11
C PRO A 177 -39.00 30.12 3.37
N VAL A 178 -38.84 28.80 3.25
CA VAL A 178 -39.01 27.83 4.34
C VAL A 178 -37.63 27.30 4.67
N ASN A 179 -37.21 27.57 5.89
CA ASN A 179 -35.94 27.03 6.35
C ASN A 179 -36.14 25.62 6.88
N PRO A 180 -35.29 24.63 6.53
CA PRO A 180 -35.24 23.38 7.27
C PRO A 180 -34.73 23.66 8.68
N GLU A 181 -35.02 22.77 9.61
CA GLU A 181 -34.51 22.91 10.97
C GLU A 181 -32.99 23.04 10.97
N GLY A 182 -32.50 24.23 11.39
CA GLY A 182 -31.07 24.55 11.50
C GLY A 182 -30.67 25.85 10.77
N PRO A 183 -29.50 26.45 11.06
CA PRO A 183 -29.09 27.75 10.49
C PRO A 183 -28.80 27.63 8.99
N HIS A 184 -29.35 28.51 8.20
CA HIS A 184 -29.13 28.66 6.77
C HIS A 184 -28.46 29.99 6.45
N GLY A 185 -27.52 29.96 5.48
CA GLY A 185 -27.09 31.17 4.79
C GLY A 185 -27.95 31.43 3.55
N ASP A 186 -27.94 32.68 3.08
CA ASP A 186 -28.74 33.16 1.95
C ASP A 186 -28.33 32.65 0.56
N ALA A 187 -27.35 31.73 0.45
CA ALA A 187 -26.91 31.17 -0.81
C ALA A 187 -27.29 29.69 -0.92
N PRO A 188 -27.74 29.22 -2.09
CA PRO A 188 -27.85 27.77 -2.36
C PRO A 188 -26.48 27.16 -2.16
N GLN A 189 -26.31 26.53 -1.02
CA GLN A 189 -25.04 25.97 -0.64
C GLN A 189 -24.95 24.54 -1.16
N HIS A 190 -23.79 24.17 -1.66
CA HIS A 190 -23.48 22.84 -2.13
C HIS A 190 -23.28 21.87 -0.95
N TYR A 191 -24.32 21.76 -0.09
CA TYR A 191 -24.24 20.84 1.02
C TYR A 191 -24.42 19.41 0.57
N GLN A 192 -23.73 18.52 1.25
CA GLN A 192 -24.02 17.11 1.13
C GLN A 192 -25.49 16.88 1.46
N GLN A 193 -26.15 16.09 0.63
CA GLN A 193 -27.58 15.89 0.72
C GLN A 193 -27.90 14.99 1.92
N ILE A 194 -28.70 15.53 2.82
CA ILE A 194 -29.27 14.82 3.95
C ILE A 194 -30.79 14.93 3.80
N SER A 195 -31.50 13.85 4.10
CA SER A 195 -32.97 13.94 4.22
C SER A 195 -33.36 14.97 5.25
N ARG A 196 -34.29 15.87 4.90
CA ARG A 196 -34.63 17.04 5.71
C ARG A 196 -36.12 17.27 5.79
N ILE A 197 -36.52 17.79 6.94
CA ILE A 197 -37.88 18.19 7.21
C ILE A 197 -37.99 19.71 7.16
N TYR A 198 -39.09 20.20 6.59
CA TYR A 198 -39.43 21.60 6.40
C TYR A 198 -40.83 21.86 6.91
N ASP A 199 -41.03 22.72 7.93
CA ASP A 199 -42.35 23.17 8.36
C ASP A 199 -42.88 24.24 7.41
N LEU A 200 -43.95 23.92 6.68
CA LEU A 200 -44.44 24.79 5.62
C LEU A 200 -45.17 26.07 6.10
N ASN A 201 -45.48 26.13 7.41
CA ASN A 201 -46.10 27.28 8.06
C ASN A 201 -47.35 27.82 7.31
N VAL A 202 -48.17 26.88 6.79
CA VAL A 202 -49.44 27.19 6.08
C VAL A 202 -50.56 27.29 7.10
N ALA A 203 -51.36 28.38 7.02
CA ALA A 203 -52.46 28.59 7.95
C ALA A 203 -53.58 27.55 7.72
N PRO A 204 -54.23 27.01 8.77
CA PRO A 204 -55.29 25.99 8.61
C PRO A 204 -56.47 26.47 7.75
N SER A 205 -56.69 27.80 7.62
CA SER A 205 -57.72 28.39 6.78
C SER A 205 -57.35 28.44 5.28
N GLU A 206 -56.10 28.23 4.92
CA GLU A 206 -55.67 28.24 3.54
C GLU A 206 -56.07 26.93 2.86
N THR A 207 -56.70 27.03 1.70
CA THR A 207 -57.17 25.87 0.92
C THR A 207 -56.28 25.60 -0.29
N SER A 208 -55.23 26.40 -0.49
CA SER A 208 -54.23 26.22 -1.56
C SER A 208 -52.84 26.54 -1.07
N LEU A 209 -51.87 25.76 -1.57
CA LEU A 209 -50.45 25.94 -1.32
C LEU A 209 -49.69 25.92 -2.64
N THR A 210 -48.87 26.94 -2.88
CA THR A 210 -47.88 26.91 -3.95
C THR A 210 -46.52 26.55 -3.34
N LEU A 211 -46.09 25.32 -3.56
CA LEU A 211 -44.79 24.80 -3.14
C LEU A 211 -43.78 25.07 -4.25
N VAL A 212 -42.66 25.73 -3.94
CA VAL A 212 -41.64 26.04 -4.92
C VAL A 212 -40.30 25.52 -4.41
N LEU A 213 -39.57 24.79 -5.26
CA LEU A 213 -38.21 24.32 -5.00
C LEU A 213 -37.27 25.02 -5.96
N ARG A 214 -36.14 25.49 -5.48
CA ARG A 214 -35.07 26.09 -6.26
C ARG A 214 -33.80 25.31 -6.07
N THR A 215 -33.13 24.95 -7.16
CA THR A 215 -31.80 24.31 -7.12
C THR A 215 -30.87 25.02 -8.11
N LEU A 216 -29.57 25.04 -7.82
CA LEU A 216 -28.56 25.60 -8.72
C LEU A 216 -28.50 24.78 -10.02
N TYR A 217 -28.64 25.47 -11.16
CA TYR A 217 -28.49 24.84 -12.48
C TYR A 217 -27.05 25.00 -12.98
N ILE A 218 -26.39 23.87 -13.26
CA ILE A 218 -25.03 23.84 -13.78
C ILE A 218 -25.07 23.19 -15.16
N PRO A 219 -24.92 23.93 -16.26
CA PRO A 219 -25.21 23.47 -17.63
C PRO A 219 -24.28 22.36 -18.14
N PHE A 220 -23.12 22.13 -17.54
CA PHE A 220 -22.19 21.06 -17.86
C PHE A 220 -21.84 20.22 -16.64
N GLY A 221 -22.59 20.40 -15.58
CA GLY A 221 -22.34 19.73 -14.33
C GLY A 221 -23.30 18.58 -14.12
N TYR A 222 -22.93 17.80 -13.21
CA TYR A 222 -23.49 16.67 -12.52
C TYR A 222 -25.04 16.56 -12.39
N THR A 223 -25.78 17.63 -12.62
CA THR A 223 -27.22 17.72 -12.38
C THR A 223 -28.05 18.11 -13.60
N ALA A 224 -27.42 18.40 -14.73
CA ALA A 224 -28.12 18.90 -15.90
C ALA A 224 -29.04 17.86 -16.55
N TYR A 225 -28.77 16.59 -16.34
CA TYR A 225 -29.40 15.49 -17.06
C TYR A 225 -30.20 14.52 -16.19
N THR A 226 -29.98 14.52 -14.89
CA THR A 226 -30.82 13.72 -13.99
C THR A 226 -32.00 14.57 -13.52
N SER A 227 -33.19 14.00 -13.58
CA SER A 227 -34.35 14.60 -12.91
C SER A 227 -33.95 14.98 -11.48
N PHE A 228 -34.32 16.18 -11.05
CA PHE A 228 -34.16 16.61 -9.65
C PHE A 228 -34.66 15.53 -8.68
N PHE A 229 -35.70 14.83 -9.06
CA PHE A 229 -36.35 13.78 -8.28
C PHE A 229 -35.75 12.39 -8.49
N ALA A 230 -34.88 12.17 -9.47
CA ALA A 230 -34.32 10.83 -9.71
C ALA A 230 -33.70 10.22 -8.46
N ASN A 231 -33.24 11.08 -7.56
CA ASN A 231 -32.56 10.70 -6.32
C ASN A 231 -33.24 11.28 -5.07
N ARG A 232 -34.52 11.67 -5.17
CA ARG A 232 -35.25 12.27 -4.05
C ARG A 232 -36.72 11.92 -4.13
N THR A 233 -37.30 11.66 -2.96
CA THR A 233 -38.76 11.56 -2.79
C THR A 233 -39.22 12.69 -1.88
N LEU A 234 -40.33 13.28 -2.24
CA LEU A 234 -40.93 14.36 -1.47
C LEU A 234 -42.23 13.88 -0.87
N HIS A 235 -42.32 13.91 0.45
CA HIS A 235 -43.50 13.56 1.17
C HIS A 235 -44.05 14.74 1.93
N MET A 236 -45.33 15.01 1.85
CA MET A 236 -46.05 16.03 2.63
C MET A 236 -47.00 15.35 3.60
N GLY A 237 -47.03 15.80 4.84
CA GLY A 237 -47.88 15.18 5.85
C GLY A 237 -47.75 15.82 7.23
N ASN A 238 -48.22 15.11 8.24
CA ASN A 238 -48.06 15.48 9.62
C ASN A 238 -46.59 15.32 10.06
N ARG A 239 -46.13 16.21 10.90
CA ARG A 239 -44.76 16.24 11.42
C ARG A 239 -44.33 14.93 12.12
N ASP A 240 -45.19 14.34 12.94
CA ASP A 240 -44.87 13.15 13.71
C ASP A 240 -44.65 11.91 12.82
N ASP A 241 -45.42 11.82 11.73
CA ASP A 241 -45.32 10.73 10.77
C ASP A 241 -44.05 10.85 9.94
N LEU A 242 -43.74 12.09 9.51
CA LEU A 242 -42.53 12.38 8.73
C LEU A 242 -41.26 12.29 9.57
N ASN A 243 -41.30 12.63 10.86
CA ASN A 243 -40.18 12.40 11.78
C ASN A 243 -39.88 10.90 11.92
N ARG A 244 -40.89 10.07 12.08
CA ARG A 244 -40.72 8.61 12.13
C ARG A 244 -40.08 8.06 10.84
N SER A 245 -40.48 8.58 9.69
CA SER A 245 -39.86 8.22 8.40
C SER A 245 -38.39 8.66 8.34
N LEU A 246 -38.08 9.86 8.84
CA LEU A 246 -36.71 10.37 8.91
C LEU A 246 -35.83 9.56 9.86
N ASP A 247 -36.36 9.14 11.03
CA ASP A 247 -35.64 8.29 11.98
C ASP A 247 -35.34 6.91 11.38
N LEU A 248 -36.33 6.30 10.71
CA LEU A 248 -36.14 5.05 9.98
C LEU A 248 -35.09 5.20 8.87
N TRP A 249 -35.15 6.30 8.12
CA TRP A 249 -34.17 6.59 7.08
C TRP A 249 -32.77 6.74 7.67
N SER A 250 -32.63 7.49 8.79
CA SER A 250 -31.34 7.71 9.42
C SER A 250 -30.73 6.42 9.94
N ALA A 251 -31.55 5.57 10.58
CA ALA A 251 -31.10 4.24 11.02
C ALA A 251 -30.67 3.37 9.83
N HIS A 252 -31.47 3.33 8.77
CA HIS A 252 -31.16 2.55 7.57
C HIS A 252 -29.86 3.06 6.89
N SER A 253 -29.71 4.38 6.77
CA SER A 253 -28.50 4.99 6.21
C SER A 253 -27.23 4.67 7.02
N LEU A 254 -27.35 4.52 8.34
CA LEU A 254 -26.24 4.09 9.19
C LEU A 254 -25.85 2.63 8.92
N PHE A 255 -26.86 1.73 8.84
CA PHE A 255 -26.60 0.32 8.53
C PHE A 255 -25.95 0.12 7.17
N GLU A 256 -26.31 0.89 6.16
CA GLU A 256 -25.68 0.83 4.84
C GLU A 256 -24.21 1.26 4.84
N ARG A 257 -23.85 2.18 5.73
CA ARG A 257 -22.46 2.69 5.84
C ARG A 257 -21.59 1.86 6.77
N LEU A 258 -22.20 1.05 7.61
CA LEU A 258 -21.48 0.22 8.60
C LEU A 258 -20.37 -0.66 7.97
N PRO A 259 -20.60 -1.36 6.86
CA PRO A 259 -19.55 -2.16 6.22
C PRO A 259 -18.31 -1.34 5.84
N ARG A 260 -18.50 -0.14 5.29
CA ARG A 260 -17.41 0.76 4.91
C ARG A 260 -16.66 1.33 6.11
N LEU A 261 -17.38 1.60 7.21
CA LEU A 261 -16.73 2.04 8.45
C LEU A 261 -15.85 0.94 9.04
N VAL A 262 -16.38 -0.29 9.11
CA VAL A 262 -15.59 -1.46 9.56
C VAL A 262 -14.34 -1.61 8.71
N ASP A 263 -14.49 -1.48 7.42
CA ASP A 263 -13.43 -1.50 6.45
C ASP A 263 -12.35 -0.46 6.72
N SER A 264 -12.75 0.80 6.91
CA SER A 264 -11.83 1.88 7.23
C SER A 264 -11.02 1.62 8.50
N ILE A 265 -11.65 1.04 9.53
CA ILE A 265 -10.96 0.65 10.75
C ILE A 265 -9.95 -0.46 10.47
N LEU A 266 -10.33 -1.49 9.71
CA LEU A 266 -9.43 -2.59 9.35
C LEU A 266 -8.24 -2.09 8.51
N LEU A 267 -8.45 -1.13 7.61
CA LEU A 267 -7.38 -0.51 6.83
C LEU A 267 -6.38 0.25 7.71
N VAL A 268 -6.86 0.99 8.74
CA VAL A 268 -5.96 1.63 9.71
C VAL A 268 -5.13 0.59 10.47
N VAL A 269 -5.76 -0.45 10.98
CA VAL A 269 -5.06 -1.52 11.71
C VAL A 269 -4.03 -2.20 10.82
N LEU A 270 -4.39 -2.53 9.58
CA LEU A 270 -3.47 -3.11 8.60
C LEU A 270 -2.31 -2.17 8.28
N ALA A 271 -2.57 -0.87 8.10
CA ALA A 271 -1.54 0.11 7.84
C ALA A 271 -0.52 0.23 8.98
N LEU A 272 -1.00 0.28 10.23
CA LEU A 272 -0.14 0.31 11.42
C LEU A 272 0.72 -0.95 11.53
N PHE A 273 0.13 -2.11 11.25
CA PHE A 273 0.87 -3.38 11.21
C PHE A 273 1.95 -3.38 10.12
N LEU A 274 1.63 -2.89 8.92
CA LEU A 274 2.59 -2.78 7.81
C LEU A 274 3.73 -1.80 8.12
N LEU A 275 3.45 -0.69 8.80
CA LEU A 275 4.48 0.24 9.27
C LEU A 275 5.40 -0.44 10.30
N ALA A 276 4.85 -1.19 11.24
CA ALA A 276 5.64 -1.95 12.21
C ALA A 276 6.56 -2.96 11.49
N LEU A 277 6.06 -3.67 10.48
CA LEU A 277 6.86 -4.57 9.64
C LEU A 277 7.96 -3.84 8.87
N PHE A 278 7.66 -2.67 8.32
CA PHE A 278 8.67 -1.85 7.63
C PHE A 278 9.82 -1.46 8.54
N PHE A 279 9.54 -1.03 9.78
CA PHE A 279 10.58 -0.68 10.75
C PHE A 279 11.35 -1.91 11.27
N ALA A 280 10.68 -3.05 11.40
CA ALA A 280 11.30 -4.30 11.83
C ALA A 280 12.18 -4.93 10.73
N GLN A 281 11.79 -4.80 9.46
CA GLN A 281 12.48 -5.40 8.32
C GLN A 281 13.04 -4.32 7.39
N LYS A 282 14.17 -3.73 7.77
CA LYS A 282 14.86 -2.71 6.98
C LYS A 282 15.21 -3.25 5.59
N GLY A 283 14.72 -2.59 4.53
CA GLY A 283 14.96 -2.99 3.13
C GLY A 283 13.71 -3.35 2.32
N HIS A 284 12.58 -3.60 2.98
CA HIS A 284 11.31 -3.96 2.36
C HIS A 284 10.40 -2.74 2.20
N ILE A 285 10.74 -1.84 1.26
CA ILE A 285 10.02 -0.57 1.01
C ILE A 285 8.57 -0.80 0.54
N GLU A 286 8.25 -1.98 0.04
CA GLU A 286 6.88 -2.35 -0.34
C GLU A 286 5.90 -2.26 0.83
N TYR A 287 6.31 -2.55 2.06
CA TYR A 287 5.45 -2.40 3.25
C TYR A 287 5.11 -0.94 3.53
N LEU A 288 6.06 -0.02 3.30
CA LEU A 288 5.81 1.41 3.46
C LEU A 288 4.80 1.93 2.43
N TRP A 289 4.98 1.58 1.15
CA TRP A 289 4.06 1.99 0.10
C TRP A 289 2.66 1.44 0.33
N LEU A 290 2.57 0.19 0.79
CA LEU A 290 1.30 -0.43 1.10
C LEU A 290 0.61 0.24 2.30
N ALA A 291 1.34 0.49 3.38
CA ALA A 291 0.82 1.18 4.56
C ALA A 291 0.31 2.59 4.22
N LEU A 292 1.06 3.34 3.42
CA LEU A 292 0.68 4.68 2.99
C LEU A 292 -0.60 4.66 2.15
N HIS A 293 -0.74 3.64 1.30
CA HIS A 293 -1.96 3.45 0.54
C HIS A 293 -3.17 3.21 1.43
N GLU A 294 -3.09 2.28 2.39
CA GLU A 294 -4.20 1.98 3.29
C GLU A 294 -4.58 3.19 4.16
N LEU A 295 -3.58 3.98 4.59
CA LEU A 295 -3.81 5.23 5.33
C LEU A 295 -4.53 6.30 4.50
N LEU A 296 -4.30 6.35 3.19
CA LEU A 296 -5.00 7.28 2.30
C LEU A 296 -6.45 6.84 2.01
N GLN A 297 -6.73 5.54 2.17
CA GLN A 297 -8.03 4.95 1.94
C GLN A 297 -8.96 5.04 3.15
N ALA A 298 -8.42 4.76 4.32
CA ALA A 298 -9.18 4.70 5.56
C ALA A 298 -10.02 5.96 5.83
N PRO A 299 -9.57 7.21 5.57
CA PRO A 299 -10.37 8.42 5.79
C PRO A 299 -11.68 8.46 5.00
N ILE A 300 -11.78 7.79 3.86
CA ILE A 300 -12.94 7.87 2.96
C ILE A 300 -14.22 7.40 3.68
N GLY A 301 -14.19 6.27 4.37
CA GLY A 301 -15.37 5.78 5.09
C GLY A 301 -15.73 6.65 6.32
N PHE A 302 -14.74 7.22 6.99
CA PHE A 302 -15.00 8.18 8.09
C PHE A 302 -15.61 9.49 7.56
N VAL A 303 -15.14 9.99 6.41
CA VAL A 303 -15.68 11.19 5.78
C VAL A 303 -17.10 10.92 5.27
N GLU A 304 -17.39 9.75 4.73
CA GLU A 304 -18.76 9.34 4.34
C GLU A 304 -19.71 9.29 5.55
N LEU A 305 -19.25 8.77 6.68
CA LEU A 305 -20.04 8.76 7.91
C LEU A 305 -20.27 10.19 8.43
N ALA A 306 -19.21 11.01 8.50
CA ALA A 306 -19.31 12.40 8.91
C ALA A 306 -20.24 13.21 7.99
N GLY A 307 -20.20 12.95 6.70
CA GLY A 307 -21.05 13.59 5.72
C GLY A 307 -22.54 13.33 5.90
N SER A 308 -22.93 12.26 6.58
CA SER A 308 -24.34 11.98 6.90
C SER A 308 -24.89 12.79 8.07
N SER A 309 -24.03 13.29 8.93
CA SER A 309 -24.38 14.02 10.15
C SER A 309 -23.89 15.47 10.15
N ALA A 310 -22.82 15.77 9.41
CA ALA A 310 -22.22 17.09 9.33
C ALA A 310 -22.66 17.85 8.07
N ARG A 311 -22.68 19.19 8.16
CA ARG A 311 -22.93 20.08 7.01
C ARG A 311 -21.67 20.27 6.21
N LEU A 312 -21.26 19.23 5.45
CA LEU A 312 -20.12 19.32 4.56
C LEU A 312 -20.55 19.88 3.21
N ASP A 313 -19.78 20.82 2.69
CA ASP A 313 -19.93 21.26 1.32
C ASP A 313 -19.65 20.12 0.36
N SER A 314 -20.59 19.83 -0.55
CA SER A 314 -20.51 18.66 -1.44
C SER A 314 -19.36 18.75 -2.44
N LEU A 315 -18.99 19.96 -2.88
CA LEU A 315 -17.87 20.16 -3.81
C LEU A 315 -16.54 19.93 -3.09
N TRP A 316 -16.40 20.45 -1.86
CA TRP A 316 -15.23 20.16 -1.03
C TRP A 316 -15.09 18.67 -0.73
N TYR A 317 -16.20 18.02 -0.37
CA TYR A 317 -16.23 16.59 -0.14
C TYR A 317 -15.77 15.83 -1.39
N ALA A 318 -16.37 16.11 -2.56
CA ALA A 318 -16.01 15.46 -3.81
C ALA A 318 -14.54 15.71 -4.20
N ALA A 319 -14.05 16.95 -4.02
CA ALA A 319 -12.66 17.29 -4.31
C ALA A 319 -11.67 16.53 -3.40
N VAL A 320 -11.93 16.48 -2.10
CA VAL A 320 -11.08 15.78 -1.15
C VAL A 320 -11.08 14.26 -1.41
N VAL A 321 -12.25 13.67 -1.63
CA VAL A 321 -12.35 12.23 -1.95
C VAL A 321 -11.62 11.93 -3.26
N LEU A 322 -11.83 12.71 -4.31
CA LEU A 322 -11.14 12.53 -5.59
C LEU A 322 -9.63 12.65 -5.43
N GLN A 323 -9.15 13.61 -4.63
CA GLN A 323 -7.73 13.80 -4.38
C GLN A 323 -7.12 12.61 -3.64
N LEU A 324 -7.75 12.16 -2.53
CA LEU A 324 -7.30 10.98 -1.78
C LEU A 324 -7.20 9.76 -2.68
N VAL A 325 -8.16 9.59 -3.51
CA VAL A 325 -8.31 8.50 -4.42
C VAL A 325 -7.22 8.50 -5.49
N LEU A 326 -6.92 9.62 -6.14
CA LEU A 326 -5.86 9.73 -7.14
C LEU A 326 -4.46 9.57 -6.54
N ILE A 327 -4.21 10.14 -5.35
CA ILE A 327 -2.94 9.97 -4.64
C ILE A 327 -2.77 8.52 -4.21
N SER A 328 -3.81 7.91 -3.67
CA SER A 328 -3.80 6.51 -3.27
C SER A 328 -3.52 5.58 -4.44
N ALA A 329 -4.10 5.89 -5.61
CA ALA A 329 -3.82 5.19 -6.84
C ALA A 329 -2.33 5.22 -7.21
N TYR A 330 -1.70 6.37 -7.12
CA TYR A 330 -0.26 6.53 -7.37
C TYR A 330 0.60 5.73 -6.37
N VAL A 331 0.29 5.84 -5.08
CA VAL A 331 1.01 5.12 -4.02
C VAL A 331 0.92 3.60 -4.21
N TYR A 332 -0.27 3.12 -4.65
CA TYR A 332 -0.43 1.71 -5.01
C TYR A 332 0.49 1.25 -6.13
N PHE A 333 0.75 2.09 -7.09
CA PHE A 333 1.66 1.77 -8.17
C PHE A 333 3.09 1.59 -7.69
N GLU A 334 3.55 2.50 -6.90
CA GLU A 334 4.88 2.38 -6.34
C GLU A 334 5.03 1.11 -5.51
N PHE A 335 3.96 0.73 -4.77
CA PHE A 335 3.93 -0.57 -4.12
C PHE A 335 4.10 -1.73 -5.09
N LEU A 336 3.34 -1.78 -6.19
CA LEU A 336 3.43 -2.89 -7.14
C LEU A 336 4.79 -2.98 -7.82
N ILE A 337 5.41 -1.83 -8.13
CA ILE A 337 6.76 -1.79 -8.68
C ILE A 337 7.74 -2.39 -7.67
N ALA A 338 7.66 -1.97 -6.42
CA ALA A 338 8.51 -2.49 -5.36
C ALA A 338 8.25 -3.98 -5.09
N PHE A 339 6.98 -4.35 -4.93
CA PHE A 339 6.56 -5.72 -4.62
C PHE A 339 6.94 -6.75 -5.68
N LEU A 340 6.79 -6.41 -6.95
CA LEU A 340 7.13 -7.29 -8.07
C LEU A 340 8.59 -7.15 -8.49
N ALA A 341 9.38 -6.30 -7.80
CA ALA A 341 10.75 -5.96 -8.14
C ALA A 341 10.92 -5.65 -9.64
N LEU A 342 9.98 -4.87 -10.19
CA LEU A 342 9.93 -4.60 -11.62
C LEU A 342 11.13 -3.77 -12.07
N ARG A 343 12.06 -4.43 -12.76
CA ARG A 343 13.17 -3.78 -13.47
C ARG A 343 12.97 -3.95 -14.97
N PRO A 344 12.15 -3.10 -15.61
CA PRO A 344 11.81 -3.28 -17.02
C PRO A 344 13.04 -3.08 -17.90
N LYS A 345 13.42 -4.13 -18.65
CA LYS A 345 14.51 -4.08 -19.62
C LYS A 345 14.12 -3.32 -20.88
N LYS A 346 12.85 -3.40 -21.29
CA LYS A 346 12.32 -2.79 -22.50
C LYS A 346 12.09 -1.29 -22.32
N TRP A 347 12.58 -0.48 -23.26
CA TRP A 347 12.54 0.98 -23.18
C TRP A 347 11.13 1.57 -23.12
N TYR A 348 10.16 1.01 -23.87
CA TYR A 348 8.77 1.48 -23.88
C TYR A 348 8.07 1.27 -22.55
N VAL A 349 8.36 0.17 -21.83
CA VAL A 349 7.82 -0.06 -20.48
C VAL A 349 8.39 0.97 -19.50
N ARG A 350 9.70 1.29 -19.61
CA ARG A 350 10.31 2.35 -18.77
C ARG A 350 9.69 3.72 -19.04
N TRP A 351 9.42 4.05 -20.30
CA TRP A 351 8.75 5.29 -20.67
C TRP A 351 7.32 5.34 -20.15
N HIS A 352 6.56 4.25 -20.27
CA HIS A 352 5.20 4.15 -19.75
C HIS A 352 5.17 4.42 -18.24
N ILE A 353 6.05 3.78 -17.47
CA ILE A 353 6.19 4.01 -16.02
C ILE A 353 6.55 5.48 -15.73
N LYS A 354 7.47 6.08 -16.49
CA LYS A 354 7.81 7.50 -16.31
C LYS A 354 6.61 8.41 -16.56
N ILE A 355 5.89 8.22 -17.66
CA ILE A 355 4.70 9.01 -17.98
C ILE A 355 3.69 8.92 -16.85
N LEU A 356 3.40 7.71 -16.36
CA LEU A 356 2.47 7.50 -15.26
C LEU A 356 2.91 8.22 -13.98
N ARG A 357 4.18 8.21 -13.65
CA ARG A 357 4.73 8.92 -12.49
C ARG A 357 4.62 10.44 -12.60
N TRP A 358 4.83 11.01 -13.78
CA TRP A 358 4.75 12.45 -13.99
C TRP A 358 3.32 12.97 -14.07
N THR A 359 2.41 12.19 -14.65
CA THR A 359 1.02 12.61 -14.84
C THR A 359 0.17 12.46 -13.58
N ALA A 360 0.48 11.50 -12.68
CA ALA A 360 -0.27 11.27 -11.46
C ALA A 360 -0.40 12.52 -10.54
N PRO A 361 0.67 13.21 -10.14
CA PRO A 361 0.56 14.39 -9.28
C PRO A 361 -0.15 15.56 -9.98
N ILE A 362 -0.02 15.68 -11.30
CA ILE A 362 -0.74 16.69 -12.08
C ILE A 362 -2.24 16.44 -12.01
N LEU A 363 -2.67 15.19 -12.26
CA LEU A 363 -4.10 14.82 -12.20
C LEU A 363 -4.66 14.96 -10.79
N ALA A 364 -3.91 14.54 -9.78
CA ALA A 364 -4.32 14.66 -8.38
C ALA A 364 -4.45 16.12 -7.91
N GLY A 365 -3.70 17.05 -8.49
CA GLY A 365 -3.80 18.47 -8.15
C GLY A 365 -4.84 19.21 -8.98
N VAL A 366 -4.84 19.04 -10.29
CA VAL A 366 -5.67 19.83 -11.22
C VAL A 366 -7.15 19.43 -11.14
N GLY A 367 -7.48 18.15 -11.11
CA GLY A 367 -8.89 17.70 -11.11
C GLY A 367 -9.70 18.23 -9.93
N PRO A 368 -9.28 18.01 -8.68
CA PRO A 368 -9.98 18.53 -7.51
C PRO A 368 -10.06 20.06 -7.47
N THR A 369 -8.98 20.75 -7.89
CA THR A 369 -8.97 22.22 -7.94
C THR A 369 -9.97 22.76 -8.93
N LEU A 370 -10.10 22.15 -10.12
CA LEU A 370 -11.09 22.54 -11.12
C LEU A 370 -12.52 22.32 -10.64
N LEU A 371 -12.78 21.28 -9.84
CA LEU A 371 -14.08 21.06 -9.20
C LEU A 371 -14.47 22.23 -8.28
N LEU A 372 -13.53 22.78 -7.52
CA LEU A 372 -13.76 23.86 -6.57
C LEU A 372 -13.93 25.22 -7.26
N VAL A 373 -13.21 25.46 -8.35
CA VAL A 373 -13.19 26.76 -9.06
C VAL A 373 -14.20 26.82 -10.20
N GLY A 374 -14.74 25.67 -10.63
CA GLY A 374 -15.47 25.45 -11.86
C GLY A 374 -16.86 26.06 -11.97
N HIS A 375 -17.01 27.38 -11.83
CA HIS A 375 -18.29 28.08 -11.97
C HIS A 375 -18.55 28.59 -13.40
N SER A 376 -17.62 28.46 -14.35
CA SER A 376 -17.78 28.92 -15.73
C SER A 376 -17.83 27.74 -16.71
N GLN A 377 -18.53 27.95 -17.84
CA GLN A 377 -18.65 26.97 -18.91
C GLN A 377 -17.30 26.51 -19.46
N ALA A 378 -16.34 27.46 -19.60
CA ALA A 378 -14.99 27.15 -20.06
C ALA A 378 -14.23 26.21 -19.09
N ILE A 379 -14.37 26.43 -17.77
CA ILE A 379 -13.74 25.57 -16.76
C ILE A 379 -14.43 24.20 -16.75
N GLY A 380 -15.74 24.12 -16.95
CA GLY A 380 -16.47 22.87 -17.09
C GLY A 380 -15.93 21.99 -18.23
N VAL A 381 -15.65 22.58 -19.40
CA VAL A 381 -15.04 21.89 -20.53
C VAL A 381 -13.62 21.38 -20.18
N VAL A 382 -12.79 22.20 -19.53
CA VAL A 382 -11.45 21.78 -19.11
C VAL A 382 -11.55 20.65 -18.08
N LEU A 383 -12.47 20.74 -17.13
CA LEU A 383 -12.72 19.67 -16.15
C LEU A 383 -13.13 18.36 -16.83
N ALA A 384 -14.03 18.43 -17.81
CA ALA A 384 -14.44 17.26 -18.59
C ALA A 384 -13.25 16.61 -19.31
N ILE A 385 -12.38 17.41 -19.94
CA ILE A 385 -11.15 16.91 -20.60
C ILE A 385 -10.22 16.25 -19.59
N VAL A 386 -10.01 16.85 -18.41
CA VAL A 386 -9.15 16.29 -17.36
C VAL A 386 -9.73 14.99 -16.81
N LEU A 387 -11.05 14.91 -16.62
CA LEU A 387 -11.72 13.69 -16.16
C LEU A 387 -11.64 12.57 -17.20
N VAL A 388 -11.86 12.87 -18.48
CA VAL A 388 -11.70 11.91 -19.58
C VAL A 388 -10.25 11.40 -19.66
N TRP A 389 -9.28 12.29 -19.55
CA TRP A 389 -7.88 11.90 -19.51
C TRP A 389 -7.55 11.05 -18.29
N SER A 390 -8.06 11.41 -17.11
CA SER A 390 -7.91 10.62 -15.89
C SER A 390 -8.49 9.21 -16.06
N PHE A 391 -9.63 9.09 -16.73
CA PHE A 391 -10.23 7.81 -17.05
C PHE A 391 -9.31 6.93 -17.91
N PHE A 392 -8.82 7.42 -19.05
CA PHE A 392 -7.91 6.66 -19.90
C PHE A 392 -6.58 6.34 -19.20
N TRP A 393 -6.11 7.26 -18.36
CA TRP A 393 -4.92 7.04 -17.55
C TRP A 393 -5.12 5.88 -16.57
N ILE A 394 -6.24 5.85 -15.85
CA ILE A 394 -6.57 4.80 -14.90
C ILE A 394 -6.82 3.46 -15.62
N LEU A 395 -7.52 3.49 -16.76
CA LEU A 395 -7.77 2.29 -17.56
C LEU A 395 -6.45 1.67 -18.07
N GLY A 396 -5.56 2.50 -18.63
CA GLY A 396 -4.23 2.06 -19.06
C GLY A 396 -3.43 1.43 -17.91
N TRP A 397 -3.58 1.96 -16.74
CA TRP A 397 -3.04 1.48 -15.49
C TRP A 397 -3.57 0.11 -15.08
N LEU A 398 -4.87 -0.05 -15.06
CA LEU A 398 -5.53 -1.31 -14.73
C LEU A 398 -5.09 -2.43 -15.68
N ILE A 399 -5.07 -2.13 -16.97
CA ILE A 399 -4.62 -3.07 -18.00
C ILE A 399 -3.15 -3.46 -17.75
N PHE A 400 -2.28 -2.48 -17.48
CA PHE A 400 -0.87 -2.73 -17.20
C PHE A 400 -0.68 -3.60 -15.95
N ILE A 401 -1.39 -3.29 -14.85
CA ILE A 401 -1.35 -4.09 -13.61
C ILE A 401 -1.83 -5.52 -13.88
N PHE A 402 -2.97 -5.66 -14.54
CA PHE A 402 -3.58 -6.94 -14.83
C PHE A 402 -2.65 -7.84 -15.66
N ILE A 403 -2.11 -7.30 -16.74
CA ILE A 403 -1.14 -8.02 -17.59
C ILE A 403 0.12 -8.39 -16.78
N THR A 404 0.65 -7.46 -15.97
CA THR A 404 1.86 -7.70 -15.19
C THR A 404 1.65 -8.81 -14.17
N LEU A 405 0.52 -8.84 -13.49
CA LEU A 405 0.18 -9.88 -12.52
C LEU A 405 -0.08 -11.23 -13.18
N ILE A 406 -0.75 -11.27 -14.32
CA ILE A 406 -0.93 -12.50 -15.09
C ILE A 406 0.44 -13.06 -15.50
N VAL A 407 1.31 -12.23 -16.08
CA VAL A 407 2.65 -12.66 -16.48
C VAL A 407 3.47 -13.15 -15.29
N ALA A 408 3.38 -12.47 -14.13
CA ALA A 408 4.05 -12.91 -12.91
C ALA A 408 3.49 -14.25 -12.40
N THR A 409 2.17 -14.44 -12.44
CA THR A 409 1.50 -15.69 -12.05
C THR A 409 1.91 -16.86 -12.98
N LEU A 410 1.94 -16.63 -14.29
CA LEU A 410 2.39 -17.62 -15.26
C LEU A 410 3.86 -18.00 -15.05
N ARG A 411 4.68 -17.11 -14.50
CA ARG A 411 6.06 -17.38 -14.07
C ARG A 411 6.15 -18.02 -12.68
N ARG A 412 5.07 -18.62 -12.19
CA ARG A 412 4.95 -19.32 -10.91
C ARG A 412 5.16 -18.43 -9.68
N ASN A 413 4.94 -17.13 -9.78
CA ASN A 413 4.89 -16.25 -8.61
C ASN A 413 3.51 -16.40 -7.94
N PHE A 414 3.44 -17.23 -6.90
CA PHE A 414 2.23 -17.53 -6.15
C PHE A 414 1.60 -16.25 -5.53
N GLU A 415 2.42 -15.34 -5.03
CA GLU A 415 1.95 -14.10 -4.41
C GLU A 415 1.26 -13.19 -5.43
N ALA A 416 1.78 -13.12 -6.65
CA ALA A 416 1.13 -12.39 -7.75
C ALA A 416 -0.23 -13.01 -8.13
N GLY A 417 -0.33 -14.34 -8.08
CA GLY A 417 -1.59 -15.05 -8.32
C GLY A 417 -2.65 -14.75 -7.26
N LEU A 418 -2.27 -14.76 -6.00
CA LEU A 418 -3.17 -14.37 -4.89
C LEU A 418 -3.70 -12.95 -5.08
N LEU A 419 -2.84 -12.05 -5.53
CA LEU A 419 -3.23 -10.67 -5.76
C LEU A 419 -4.19 -10.48 -6.96
N LEU A 420 -4.32 -11.42 -7.88
CA LEU A 420 -5.32 -11.37 -8.96
C LEU A 420 -6.75 -11.55 -8.44
N ILE A 421 -6.94 -12.30 -7.35
CA ILE A 421 -8.28 -12.58 -6.80
C ILE A 421 -9.03 -11.29 -6.45
N PRO A 422 -8.55 -10.44 -5.53
CA PRO A 422 -9.24 -9.20 -5.21
C PRO A 422 -9.34 -8.26 -6.42
N LEU A 423 -8.37 -8.27 -7.34
CA LEU A 423 -8.41 -7.44 -8.54
C LEU A 423 -9.59 -7.81 -9.45
N VAL A 424 -9.82 -9.10 -9.67
CA VAL A 424 -10.95 -9.57 -10.47
C VAL A 424 -12.28 -9.27 -9.79
N LEU A 425 -12.37 -9.53 -8.48
CA LEU A 425 -13.56 -9.24 -7.69
C LEU A 425 -13.90 -7.74 -7.71
N THR A 426 -12.89 -6.90 -7.52
CA THR A 426 -13.07 -5.45 -7.60
C THR A 426 -13.49 -5.04 -9.01
N GLY A 427 -12.92 -5.62 -10.07
CA GLY A 427 -13.34 -5.39 -11.47
C GLY A 427 -14.82 -5.72 -11.70
N LEU A 428 -15.29 -6.85 -11.17
CA LEU A 428 -16.71 -7.21 -11.21
C LEU A 428 -17.59 -6.23 -10.44
N GLY A 429 -17.18 -5.81 -9.22
CA GLY A 429 -17.87 -4.81 -8.42
C GLY A 429 -17.97 -3.43 -9.07
N ILE A 430 -17.19 -3.20 -10.10
CA ILE A 430 -17.15 -1.99 -10.93
C ILE A 430 -18.13 -2.05 -12.08
N ILE A 431 -18.11 -3.15 -12.78
CA ILE A 431 -18.96 -3.35 -13.94
C ILE A 431 -20.43 -3.40 -13.51
N GLU A 432 -20.71 -3.92 -12.32
CA GLU A 432 -22.05 -4.12 -11.81
C GLU A 432 -22.88 -2.82 -11.74
N PRO A 433 -22.45 -1.72 -11.09
CA PRO A 433 -23.24 -0.49 -11.05
C PRO A 433 -23.47 0.14 -12.44
N VAL A 434 -22.46 0.05 -13.32
CA VAL A 434 -22.58 0.54 -14.70
C VAL A 434 -23.60 -0.29 -15.47
N PHE A 435 -23.53 -1.61 -15.32
CA PHE A 435 -24.48 -2.53 -15.94
C PHE A 435 -25.90 -2.33 -15.40
N SER A 436 -26.06 -2.19 -14.07
CA SER A 436 -27.35 -1.99 -13.43
C SER A 436 -27.99 -0.66 -13.83
N ALA A 437 -27.20 0.42 -13.94
CA ALA A 437 -27.67 1.70 -14.46
C ALA A 437 -28.14 1.59 -15.92
N GLY A 438 -27.32 1.00 -16.79
CA GLY A 438 -27.68 0.79 -18.20
C GLY A 438 -28.92 -0.10 -18.37
N MET A 439 -29.06 -1.13 -17.55
CA MET A 439 -30.27 -1.98 -17.55
C MET A 439 -31.52 -1.26 -17.04
N SER A 440 -31.36 -0.39 -16.04
CA SER A 440 -32.46 0.45 -15.55
C SER A 440 -32.92 1.44 -16.63
N ASP A 441 -32.00 2.10 -17.31
CA ASP A 441 -32.29 3.02 -18.41
C ASP A 441 -32.95 2.27 -19.60
N TRP A 442 -32.41 1.09 -19.96
CA TRP A 442 -32.96 0.31 -21.07
C TRP A 442 -34.34 -0.28 -20.77
N SER A 443 -34.57 -0.76 -19.53
CA SER A 443 -35.83 -1.43 -19.16
C SER A 443 -36.90 -0.46 -18.66
N GLY A 444 -36.56 0.78 -18.34
CA GLY A 444 -37.44 1.77 -17.70
C GLY A 444 -37.90 1.36 -16.29
N ARG A 445 -37.22 0.39 -15.69
CA ARG A 445 -37.50 -0.11 -14.32
C ARG A 445 -36.23 -0.11 -13.50
N ALA A 446 -36.34 0.19 -12.20
CA ALA A 446 -35.22 0.08 -11.29
C ALA A 446 -34.70 -1.38 -11.29
N TYR A 447 -33.45 -1.55 -11.70
CA TYR A 447 -32.79 -2.84 -11.71
C TYR A 447 -32.09 -3.06 -10.37
N ASN A 448 -32.60 -3.99 -9.58
CA ASN A 448 -31.93 -4.37 -8.33
C ASN A 448 -30.76 -5.29 -8.63
N SER A 449 -29.58 -4.91 -8.18
CA SER A 449 -28.40 -5.73 -8.36
C SER A 449 -28.53 -7.09 -7.66
N PRO A 450 -28.32 -8.22 -8.39
CA PRO A 450 -28.31 -9.53 -7.77
C PRO A 450 -27.07 -9.78 -6.90
N LEU A 451 -26.10 -8.87 -6.94
CA LEU A 451 -24.83 -8.98 -6.24
C LEU A 451 -24.82 -8.30 -4.85
N THR A 452 -25.98 -7.84 -4.39
CA THR A 452 -26.13 -7.33 -3.01
C THR A 452 -26.68 -8.42 -2.11
N LEU A 453 -25.93 -8.81 -1.09
CA LEU A 453 -26.35 -9.76 -0.07
C LEU A 453 -26.99 -9.02 1.09
N GLN A 454 -28.14 -9.49 1.58
CA GLN A 454 -28.80 -8.93 2.76
C GLN A 454 -28.42 -9.74 4.00
N ALA A 455 -27.72 -9.13 4.95
CA ALA A 455 -27.45 -9.71 6.27
C ALA A 455 -28.32 -9.01 7.33
N GLY A 456 -29.58 -9.41 7.42
CA GLY A 456 -30.57 -8.70 8.23
C GLY A 456 -30.83 -7.29 7.68
N PRO A 457 -30.67 -6.24 8.48
CA PRO A 457 -30.85 -4.86 8.04
C PRO A 457 -29.62 -4.31 7.27
N ILE A 458 -28.51 -5.07 7.19
CA ILE A 458 -27.24 -4.62 6.61
C ILE A 458 -27.12 -5.13 5.19
N PRO A 459 -27.11 -4.26 4.16
CA PRO A 459 -26.78 -4.65 2.81
C PRO A 459 -25.27 -4.79 2.64
N ILE A 460 -24.81 -5.96 2.26
CA ILE A 460 -23.41 -6.23 1.92
C ILE A 460 -23.27 -6.17 0.40
N HIS A 461 -22.68 -5.09 -0.06
CA HIS A 461 -22.39 -4.90 -1.48
C HIS A 461 -21.21 -5.75 -1.93
N PHE A 462 -21.22 -6.19 -3.16
CA PHE A 462 -20.13 -6.99 -3.73
C PHE A 462 -18.77 -6.28 -3.65
N ALA A 463 -18.76 -4.95 -3.78
CA ALA A 463 -17.57 -4.14 -3.57
C ALA A 463 -16.96 -4.36 -2.17
N SER A 464 -17.78 -4.38 -1.10
CA SER A 464 -17.29 -4.63 0.27
C SER A 464 -16.70 -6.03 0.42
N ILE A 465 -17.26 -7.03 -0.26
CA ILE A 465 -16.70 -8.39 -0.28
C ILE A 465 -15.33 -8.41 -0.96
N ALA A 466 -15.23 -7.74 -2.11
CA ALA A 466 -13.96 -7.63 -2.82
C ALA A 466 -12.90 -6.98 -1.95
N ASP A 467 -13.30 -6.01 -1.23
CA ASP A 467 -12.52 -5.20 -0.32
C ASP A 467 -12.02 -6.05 0.84
N PHE A 468 -12.85 -6.70 1.56
CA PHE A 468 -12.48 -7.61 2.64
C PHE A 468 -11.57 -8.74 2.15
N THR A 469 -11.86 -9.29 0.96
CA THR A 469 -11.01 -10.29 0.30
C THR A 469 -9.61 -9.73 0.02
N GLY A 470 -9.52 -8.45 -0.36
CA GLY A 470 -8.23 -7.76 -0.54
C GLY A 470 -7.38 -7.72 0.72
N ILE A 471 -7.99 -7.32 1.85
CA ILE A 471 -7.33 -7.33 3.15
C ILE A 471 -6.84 -8.74 3.51
N LEU A 472 -7.72 -9.73 3.38
CA LEU A 472 -7.40 -11.12 3.72
C LEU A 472 -6.23 -11.65 2.87
N VAL A 473 -6.22 -11.37 1.58
CA VAL A 473 -5.14 -11.78 0.67
C VAL A 473 -3.81 -11.12 1.04
N ILE A 474 -3.83 -9.83 1.41
CA ILE A 474 -2.62 -9.14 1.86
C ILE A 474 -2.08 -9.77 3.14
N VAL A 475 -2.94 -10.01 4.13
CA VAL A 475 -2.55 -10.67 5.38
C VAL A 475 -1.97 -12.06 5.11
N LEU A 476 -2.60 -12.83 4.21
CA LEU A 476 -2.11 -14.15 3.82
C LEU A 476 -0.72 -14.08 3.14
N ILE A 477 -0.50 -13.12 2.25
CA ILE A 477 0.81 -12.93 1.60
C ILE A 477 1.88 -12.60 2.65
N ILE A 478 1.58 -11.70 3.59
CA ILE A 478 2.52 -11.34 4.66
C ILE A 478 2.84 -12.56 5.53
N PHE A 479 1.82 -13.32 5.89
CA PHE A 479 1.97 -14.54 6.69
C PHE A 479 2.83 -15.60 5.99
N VAL A 480 2.58 -15.84 4.70
CA VAL A 480 3.40 -16.80 3.90
C VAL A 480 4.85 -16.33 3.80
N ARG A 481 5.09 -15.01 3.60
CA ARG A 481 6.45 -14.45 3.59
C ARG A 481 7.14 -14.62 4.94
N PHE A 482 6.44 -14.33 6.03
CA PHE A 482 6.96 -14.51 7.39
C PHE A 482 7.38 -15.96 7.62
N LEU A 483 6.52 -16.94 7.30
CA LEU A 483 6.84 -18.36 7.44
C LEU A 483 8.04 -18.78 6.58
N ARG A 484 8.17 -18.24 5.37
CA ARG A 484 9.32 -18.53 4.48
C ARG A 484 10.62 -18.02 5.08
N ILE A 485 10.65 -16.73 5.48
CA ILE A 485 11.84 -16.13 6.09
C ILE A 485 12.26 -16.90 7.34
N HIS A 486 11.31 -17.26 8.19
CA HIS A 486 11.58 -17.99 9.43
C HIS A 486 12.17 -19.38 9.13
N ARG A 487 11.60 -20.12 8.17
CA ARG A 487 12.14 -21.42 7.74
C ARG A 487 13.54 -21.32 7.14
N ASP A 488 13.80 -20.30 6.34
CA ASP A 488 15.11 -20.10 5.72
C ASP A 488 16.17 -19.76 6.80
N GLN A 489 15.81 -18.98 7.81
CA GLN A 489 16.66 -18.71 8.97
C GLN A 489 16.93 -20.00 9.80
N GLU A 490 15.90 -20.78 10.10
CA GLU A 490 16.04 -22.05 10.83
C GLU A 490 16.95 -23.05 10.07
N ARG A 491 16.80 -23.14 8.74
CA ARG A 491 17.65 -24.01 7.91
C ARG A 491 19.10 -23.56 7.95
N ALA A 492 19.36 -22.27 7.73
CA ALA A 492 20.71 -21.71 7.78
C ALA A 492 21.37 -21.95 9.15
N SER A 493 20.66 -21.72 10.24
CA SER A 493 21.14 -21.98 11.60
C SER A 493 21.44 -23.50 11.83
N SER A 494 20.54 -24.38 11.35
CA SER A 494 20.73 -25.82 11.46
C SER A 494 21.95 -26.34 10.65
N GLU A 495 22.17 -25.80 9.45
CA GLU A 495 23.33 -26.13 8.61
C GLU A 495 24.64 -25.70 9.29
N LEU A 496 24.67 -24.49 9.88
CA LEU A 496 25.82 -24.00 10.62
C LEU A 496 26.09 -24.83 11.89
N ALA A 497 25.06 -25.23 12.63
CA ALA A 497 25.20 -26.09 13.81
C ALA A 497 25.75 -27.47 13.47
N ALA A 498 25.31 -28.04 12.33
CA ALA A 498 25.85 -29.32 11.83
C ALA A 498 27.33 -29.17 11.45
N ALA A 499 27.71 -28.11 10.77
CA ALA A 499 29.11 -27.83 10.41
C ALA A 499 30.00 -27.68 11.64
N ARG A 500 29.53 -26.99 12.67
CA ARG A 500 30.21 -26.86 13.97
C ARG A 500 30.46 -28.20 14.61
N SER A 501 29.46 -29.08 14.66
CA SER A 501 29.61 -30.41 15.24
C SER A 501 30.68 -31.25 14.51
N VAL A 502 30.79 -31.11 13.19
CA VAL A 502 31.83 -31.76 12.40
C VAL A 502 33.22 -31.20 12.71
N GLN A 503 33.33 -29.88 12.83
CA GLN A 503 34.59 -29.22 13.14
C GLN A 503 35.09 -29.55 14.55
N GLU A 504 34.21 -29.61 15.55
CA GLU A 504 34.53 -29.97 16.94
C GLU A 504 35.07 -31.39 17.04
N LEU A 505 34.61 -32.34 16.19
CA LEU A 505 35.15 -33.70 16.11
C LEU A 505 36.56 -33.77 15.47
N MET A 506 36.94 -32.75 14.71
CA MET A 506 38.24 -32.73 14.00
C MET A 506 39.34 -32.03 14.80
N ILE A 507 39.01 -31.07 15.66
CA ILE A 507 39.96 -30.35 16.49
C ILE A 507 40.08 -31.07 17.83
N PRO A 508 41.25 -31.70 18.18
CA PRO A 508 41.39 -32.43 19.42
C PRO A 508 41.46 -31.45 20.60
N LEU A 509 40.45 -31.47 21.47
CA LEU A 509 40.41 -30.68 22.70
C LEU A 509 41.03 -31.40 23.91
N GLU A 510 41.48 -32.65 23.72
CA GLU A 510 42.08 -33.44 24.82
C GLU A 510 43.55 -33.09 25.00
N LYS A 511 43.99 -32.95 26.27
CA LYS A 511 45.42 -32.81 26.62
C LYS A 511 46.19 -34.02 26.17
N LEU A 512 46.96 -33.89 25.10
CA LEU A 512 47.86 -34.95 24.65
C LEU A 512 49.02 -35.04 25.62
N ALA A 513 49.12 -36.15 26.37
CA ALA A 513 50.27 -36.45 27.16
C ALA A 513 51.36 -37.09 26.25
N THR A 514 52.29 -36.25 25.80
CA THR A 514 53.47 -36.67 25.06
C THR A 514 54.66 -36.74 25.98
N PRO A 515 55.37 -37.88 26.12
CA PRO A 515 56.53 -37.94 26.96
C PRO A 515 57.57 -36.85 26.62
N GLY A 516 57.95 -36.03 27.57
CA GLY A 516 58.94 -34.95 27.41
C GLY A 516 58.35 -33.59 27.00
N PHE A 517 57.05 -33.48 26.73
CA PHE A 517 56.40 -32.22 26.38
C PHE A 517 55.07 -32.07 27.11
N GLU A 518 54.80 -30.85 27.54
CA GLU A 518 53.51 -30.38 28.07
C GLU A 518 52.91 -29.48 27.01
N VAL A 519 51.69 -29.83 26.51
CA VAL A 519 50.95 -29.06 25.52
C VAL A 519 49.68 -28.55 26.15
N ASP A 520 49.43 -27.24 26.03
CA ASP A 520 48.18 -26.56 26.43
C ASP A 520 47.64 -25.82 25.23
N SER A 521 46.35 -25.95 24.94
CA SER A 521 45.72 -25.38 23.77
C SER A 521 44.34 -24.80 24.11
N ILE A 522 44.02 -23.64 23.58
CA ILE A 522 42.72 -23.04 23.65
C ILE A 522 42.30 -22.66 22.25
N TYR A 523 41.05 -23.01 21.90
CA TYR A 523 40.36 -22.65 20.69
C TYR A 523 39.03 -22.02 21.05
N SER A 524 38.79 -20.81 20.57
CA SER A 524 37.55 -20.06 20.79
C SER A 524 37.08 -19.38 19.51
N PRO A 525 36.16 -20.02 18.78
CA PRO A 525 35.64 -19.41 17.56
C PRO A 525 34.81 -18.16 17.88
N ALA A 526 34.89 -17.14 17.03
CA ALA A 526 34.11 -15.92 17.14
C ALA A 526 32.65 -16.10 16.67
N ASN A 527 32.41 -17.04 15.80
CA ASN A 527 31.11 -17.40 15.23
C ASN A 527 30.80 -18.90 15.47
N GLU A 528 29.69 -19.39 14.89
CA GLU A 528 29.27 -20.80 15.01
C GLU A 528 30.36 -21.79 14.51
N VAL A 529 31.11 -21.41 13.48
CA VAL A 529 32.24 -22.12 12.93
C VAL A 529 33.39 -21.16 12.65
N GLY A 530 34.64 -21.63 12.92
CA GLY A 530 35.83 -20.81 12.74
C GLY A 530 36.67 -21.19 11.52
N GLY A 531 37.54 -20.24 11.10
CA GLY A 531 38.58 -20.43 10.13
C GLY A 531 39.87 -20.97 10.71
N ASP A 532 40.10 -20.74 11.99
CA ASP A 532 41.27 -21.23 12.72
C ASP A 532 41.26 -22.75 12.90
N PHE A 533 42.45 -23.36 12.87
CA PHE A 533 42.64 -24.77 13.20
C PHE A 533 44.00 -24.99 13.84
N PHE A 534 44.07 -26.05 14.61
CA PHE A 534 45.35 -26.57 15.09
C PHE A 534 45.36 -28.09 15.08
N HIS A 535 46.56 -28.65 15.06
CA HIS A 535 46.77 -30.08 15.15
C HIS A 535 47.96 -30.37 16.03
N VAL A 536 47.80 -31.38 16.89
CA VAL A 536 48.87 -31.88 17.77
C VAL A 536 48.92 -33.37 17.63
N GLN A 537 50.06 -33.89 17.29
CA GLN A 537 50.28 -35.33 17.08
C GLN A 537 51.61 -35.78 17.63
N SER A 538 51.61 -36.84 18.46
CA SER A 538 52.83 -37.53 18.86
C SER A 538 53.41 -38.31 17.70
N THR A 539 54.74 -38.23 17.49
CA THR A 539 55.47 -39.02 16.50
C THR A 539 56.03 -40.32 17.13
N GLY A 540 56.12 -41.42 16.34
CA GLY A 540 56.49 -42.73 16.88
C GLY A 540 57.88 -42.80 17.49
N ASP A 541 58.71 -41.80 17.39
CA ASP A 541 60.08 -41.65 17.96
C ASP A 541 60.09 -40.79 19.26
N GLY A 542 58.95 -40.52 19.86
CA GLY A 542 58.80 -39.68 21.05
C GLY A 542 58.85 -38.21 20.78
N GLY A 543 58.80 -37.78 19.54
CA GLY A 543 58.63 -36.36 19.13
C GLY A 543 57.20 -35.94 19.11
N LEU A 544 56.98 -34.61 18.84
CA LEU A 544 55.67 -34.00 18.75
C LEU A 544 55.62 -33.12 17.51
N LEU A 545 54.56 -33.25 16.74
CA LEU A 545 54.19 -32.37 15.62
C LEU A 545 53.09 -31.47 16.05
N VAL A 546 53.22 -30.16 15.83
CA VAL A 546 52.22 -29.11 16.11
C VAL A 546 52.03 -28.28 14.86
N LEU A 547 50.79 -28.06 14.48
CA LEU A 547 50.41 -27.08 13.46
C LEU A 547 49.38 -26.09 14.01
N SER A 548 49.48 -24.87 13.53
CA SER A 548 48.46 -23.80 13.74
C SER A 548 48.26 -23.07 12.43
N GLY A 549 47.03 -22.71 12.12
CA GLY A 549 46.72 -21.97 10.90
C GLY A 549 45.34 -21.37 10.92
N ASP A 550 45.13 -20.43 10.00
CA ASP A 550 43.87 -19.72 9.77
C ASP A 550 43.52 -19.69 8.28
N VAL A 551 42.29 -20.08 7.95
CA VAL A 551 41.75 -20.13 6.59
C VAL A 551 41.07 -18.79 6.28
N ALA A 552 41.53 -18.08 5.26
CA ALA A 552 40.95 -16.82 4.83
C ALA A 552 39.45 -16.94 4.50
N GLY A 553 38.64 -16.11 5.21
CA GLY A 553 37.19 -16.09 5.10
C GLY A 553 36.50 -16.57 6.37
N LYS A 554 35.17 -16.51 6.40
CA LYS A 554 34.39 -16.91 7.57
C LYS A 554 33.24 -17.83 7.20
N GLY A 555 32.73 -18.58 8.19
CA GLY A 555 31.56 -19.43 8.04
C GLY A 555 31.85 -20.78 7.38
N LEU A 556 30.81 -21.38 6.82
CA LEU A 556 30.83 -22.78 6.35
C LEU A 556 31.96 -23.09 5.35
N LYS A 557 32.30 -22.16 4.44
CA LYS A 557 33.34 -22.38 3.43
C LYS A 557 34.72 -22.48 4.06
N ALA A 558 35.05 -21.65 5.04
CA ALA A 558 36.29 -21.72 5.79
C ALA A 558 36.37 -23.02 6.58
N ALA A 559 35.30 -23.39 7.31
CA ALA A 559 35.25 -24.67 8.06
C ALA A 559 35.39 -25.91 7.18
N MET A 560 34.88 -25.91 5.95
CA MET A 560 35.09 -26.97 4.99
C MET A 560 36.56 -27.09 4.57
N ASN A 561 37.25 -26.00 4.32
CA ASN A 561 38.67 -25.99 4.00
C ASN A 561 39.53 -26.49 5.19
N VAL A 562 39.19 -26.08 6.42
CA VAL A 562 39.79 -26.61 7.65
C VAL A 562 39.64 -28.15 7.67
N SER A 563 38.44 -28.66 7.42
CA SER A 563 38.15 -30.09 7.42
C SER A 563 38.97 -30.84 6.37
N MET A 564 39.15 -30.25 5.20
CA MET A 564 39.97 -30.82 4.11
C MET A 564 41.46 -30.86 4.48
N LEU A 565 42.00 -29.78 5.07
CA LEU A 565 43.38 -29.71 5.55
C LEU A 565 43.62 -30.69 6.67
N MET A 566 42.73 -30.79 7.64
CA MET A 566 42.84 -31.74 8.75
C MET A 566 42.78 -33.23 8.27
N GLY A 567 41.94 -33.50 7.27
CA GLY A 567 41.85 -34.80 6.64
C GLY A 567 43.15 -35.20 5.90
N ALA A 568 43.78 -34.25 5.23
CA ALA A 568 45.08 -34.45 4.55
C ALA A 568 46.21 -34.68 5.57
N LEU A 569 46.23 -33.88 6.64
CA LEU A 569 47.25 -33.94 7.68
C LEU A 569 47.29 -35.26 8.42
N ARG A 570 46.14 -35.82 8.78
CA ARG A 570 46.04 -37.13 9.47
C ARG A 570 46.63 -38.29 8.68
N ARG A 571 46.85 -38.16 7.38
CA ARG A 571 47.42 -39.19 6.51
C ARG A 571 48.89 -38.98 6.16
N THR A 572 49.49 -37.87 6.58
CA THR A 572 50.84 -37.47 6.22
C THR A 572 51.86 -38.12 7.20
N PRO A 573 52.72 -39.06 6.77
CA PRO A 573 53.75 -39.63 7.63
C PRO A 573 55.01 -38.78 7.77
N GLU A 574 54.97 -37.57 7.18
CA GLU A 574 56.08 -36.63 7.06
C GLU A 574 56.39 -35.99 8.41
N ARG A 575 57.67 -35.72 8.69
CA ARG A 575 58.15 -35.05 9.89
C ARG A 575 58.72 -33.66 9.63
N SER A 576 59.13 -33.41 8.39
CA SER A 576 59.66 -32.13 8.00
C SER A 576 58.51 -31.10 7.92
N PRO A 577 58.52 -30.04 8.77
CA PRO A 577 57.50 -28.97 8.71
C PRO A 577 57.35 -28.37 7.32
N ALA A 578 58.45 -28.15 6.60
CA ALA A 578 58.41 -27.59 5.25
C ALA A 578 57.65 -28.49 4.28
N LYS A 579 57.94 -29.80 4.30
CA LYS A 579 57.27 -30.76 3.40
C LYS A 579 55.81 -30.97 3.74
N ILE A 580 55.45 -30.83 5.02
CA ILE A 580 54.06 -30.85 5.45
C ILE A 580 53.32 -29.64 4.86
N LEU A 581 53.86 -28.42 4.96
CA LEU A 581 53.28 -27.21 4.38
C LEU A 581 53.18 -27.32 2.84
N GLU A 582 54.22 -27.87 2.17
CA GLU A 582 54.17 -28.14 0.72
C GLU A 582 53.06 -29.11 0.34
N SER A 583 52.84 -30.14 1.16
CA SER A 583 51.76 -31.10 0.95
C SER A 583 50.38 -30.47 1.12
N LEU A 584 50.20 -29.67 2.16
CA LEU A 584 48.97 -28.91 2.42
C LEU A 584 48.72 -27.85 1.34
N ASN A 585 49.77 -27.16 0.84
CA ASN A 585 49.69 -26.23 -0.27
C ASN A 585 49.10 -26.89 -1.51
N ARG A 586 49.56 -28.10 -1.86
CA ARG A 586 48.99 -28.86 -3.00
C ARG A 586 47.50 -29.18 -2.84
N VAL A 587 47.03 -29.43 -1.61
CA VAL A 587 45.62 -29.71 -1.30
C VAL A 587 44.75 -28.48 -1.57
N LEU A 588 45.27 -27.28 -1.28
CA LEU A 588 44.55 -25.99 -1.47
C LEU A 588 44.73 -25.41 -2.86
N THR A 589 45.67 -25.90 -3.65
CA THR A 589 45.89 -25.40 -4.99
C THR A 589 44.64 -25.51 -5.85
N GLY A 590 44.14 -24.38 -6.39
CA GLY A 590 42.91 -24.30 -7.17
C GLY A 590 41.63 -24.01 -6.33
N SER A 591 41.75 -23.92 -5.00
CA SER A 591 40.68 -23.39 -4.19
C SER A 591 40.65 -21.84 -4.32
N GLU A 592 39.48 -21.23 -4.10
CA GLU A 592 39.34 -19.75 -4.07
C GLU A 592 39.82 -19.12 -2.74
N SER A 593 40.37 -19.93 -1.83
CA SER A 593 40.77 -19.52 -0.49
C SER A 593 42.24 -19.83 -0.24
N PHE A 594 42.91 -18.97 0.49
CA PHE A 594 44.26 -19.20 0.98
C PHE A 594 44.26 -19.43 2.50
N THR A 595 45.33 -19.97 3.04
CA THR A 595 45.44 -20.31 4.45
C THR A 595 46.80 -19.92 4.98
N THR A 596 46.85 -19.14 6.07
CA THR A 596 48.09 -18.97 6.81
C THR A 596 48.31 -20.19 7.70
N CYS A 597 49.52 -20.71 7.74
CA CYS A 597 49.82 -21.92 8.52
C CYS A 597 51.29 -21.97 8.96
N GLN A 598 51.54 -22.45 10.17
CA GLN A 598 52.85 -22.81 10.61
C GLN A 598 52.87 -24.25 11.10
N ALA A 599 53.97 -24.93 10.88
CA ALA A 599 54.23 -26.32 11.32
C ALA A 599 55.50 -26.33 12.15
N ALA A 600 55.48 -27.02 13.29
CA ALA A 600 56.61 -27.18 14.17
C ALA A 600 56.79 -28.68 14.58
N TRP A 601 57.95 -29.23 14.41
CA TRP A 601 58.30 -30.54 14.90
C TRP A 601 59.28 -30.45 16.05
N PHE A 602 58.98 -31.12 17.14
CA PHE A 602 59.73 -31.15 18.38
C PHE A 602 60.32 -32.55 18.55
N GLY A 603 61.60 -32.66 18.48
CA GLY A 603 62.33 -33.94 18.70
C GLY A 603 62.48 -34.26 20.17
N ALA A 604 62.42 -35.54 20.54
CA ALA A 604 62.64 -36.00 21.92
C ALA A 604 64.01 -35.57 22.48
N ASN A 605 64.99 -35.34 21.64
CA ASN A 605 66.34 -34.85 21.99
C ASN A 605 66.36 -33.32 22.29
N GLY A 606 65.31 -32.59 21.99
CA GLY A 606 65.20 -31.14 22.12
C GLY A 606 65.40 -30.36 20.82
N GLU A 607 65.63 -31.02 19.72
CA GLU A 607 65.60 -30.36 18.41
C GLU A 607 64.24 -29.86 18.09
N LEU A 608 64.13 -28.61 17.56
CA LEU A 608 62.93 -27.97 17.08
C LEU A 608 63.16 -27.57 15.63
N ALA A 609 62.29 -28.04 14.74
CA ALA A 609 62.23 -27.55 13.37
C ALA A 609 60.88 -26.82 13.15
N ILE A 610 60.92 -25.64 12.55
CA ILE A 610 59.69 -24.82 12.29
C ILE A 610 59.72 -24.33 10.85
N ALA A 611 58.59 -24.41 10.17
CA ALA A 611 58.34 -23.78 8.88
C ALA A 611 57.06 -22.94 8.96
N ASN A 612 57.00 -21.84 8.18
CA ASN A 612 55.91 -20.88 8.19
C ASN A 612 55.40 -20.59 6.78
N ALA A 613 54.09 -20.57 6.62
CA ALA A 613 53.39 -20.17 5.43
C ALA A 613 52.51 -18.95 5.70
N GLY A 614 53.16 -17.80 6.00
CA GLY A 614 52.46 -16.51 6.22
C GLY A 614 51.68 -16.36 7.52
N HIS A 615 51.87 -17.28 8.50
CA HIS A 615 51.22 -17.20 9.80
C HIS A 615 52.06 -16.36 10.77
N LEU A 616 51.46 -15.95 11.89
CA LEU A 616 52.20 -15.17 12.92
C LEU A 616 53.41 -15.95 13.45
N PRO A 617 54.56 -15.24 13.67
CA PRO A 617 55.73 -15.91 14.21
C PRO A 617 55.51 -16.37 15.64
N PRO A 618 56.06 -17.54 16.06
CA PRO A 618 55.94 -18.01 17.43
C PRO A 618 56.94 -17.33 18.37
N TYR A 619 56.65 -17.39 19.67
CA TYR A 619 57.52 -16.86 20.71
C TYR A 619 58.20 -18.00 21.48
N LEU A 620 59.52 -17.91 21.65
CA LEU A 620 60.32 -18.80 22.53
C LEU A 620 60.73 -17.99 23.78
N ASN A 621 60.24 -18.35 24.96
CA ASN A 621 60.59 -17.68 26.23
C ASN A 621 60.45 -16.14 26.13
N SER A 622 59.35 -15.66 25.57
CA SER A 622 59.02 -14.25 25.30
C SER A 622 59.85 -13.58 24.18
N GLN A 623 60.68 -14.32 23.44
CA GLN A 623 61.35 -13.77 22.26
C GLN A 623 60.72 -14.31 20.99
N GLU A 624 60.37 -13.42 20.05
CA GLU A 624 59.84 -13.79 18.76
C GLU A 624 60.91 -14.57 17.97
N ILE A 625 60.51 -15.70 17.38
CA ILE A 625 61.38 -16.49 16.51
C ILE A 625 61.32 -15.90 15.11
N ALA A 626 62.44 -15.35 14.62
CA ALA A 626 62.53 -14.90 13.25
C ALA A 626 62.43 -16.07 12.25
N LEU A 627 61.37 -16.10 11.48
CA LEU A 627 61.13 -17.10 10.42
C LEU A 627 61.23 -16.42 9.05
N PRO A 628 61.72 -17.16 8.02
CA PRO A 628 61.69 -16.66 6.64
C PRO A 628 60.26 -16.30 6.20
N GLY A 629 60.10 -15.16 5.55
CA GLY A 629 58.82 -14.78 4.94
C GLY A 629 58.43 -15.70 3.81
N ALA A 630 57.22 -16.25 3.88
CA ALA A 630 56.67 -17.11 2.83
C ALA A 630 55.20 -16.80 2.57
N LEU A 631 54.75 -17.13 1.38
CA LEU A 631 53.33 -16.95 1.01
C LEU A 631 52.42 -17.95 1.71
N PRO A 632 51.19 -17.59 2.02
CA PRO A 632 50.18 -18.51 2.54
C PRO A 632 49.96 -19.72 1.60
N LEU A 633 49.44 -20.78 2.18
CA LEU A 633 49.05 -21.99 1.42
C LEU A 633 47.95 -21.67 0.41
N GLY A 634 48.02 -22.24 -0.79
CA GLY A 634 47.02 -22.09 -1.86
C GLY A 634 47.23 -20.87 -2.76
N VAL A 635 48.18 -19.96 -2.45
CA VAL A 635 48.44 -18.75 -3.26
C VAL A 635 49.23 -19.11 -4.54
N LEU A 636 50.29 -19.94 -4.40
CA LEU A 636 51.10 -20.36 -5.55
C LEU A 636 51.24 -21.88 -5.56
N PRO A 637 50.99 -22.56 -6.68
CA PRO A 637 51.36 -23.97 -6.83
C PRO A 637 52.86 -24.15 -6.69
N GLU A 638 53.29 -25.31 -6.16
CA GLU A 638 54.70 -25.68 -6.03
C GLU A 638 55.58 -24.77 -5.18
N MET A 639 54.95 -24.03 -4.21
CA MET A 639 55.68 -23.24 -3.25
C MET A 639 56.55 -24.12 -2.38
N GLN A 640 57.84 -23.73 -2.20
CA GLN A 640 58.77 -24.35 -1.27
C GLN A 640 58.85 -23.53 0.01
N TYR A 641 58.87 -24.21 1.17
CA TYR A 641 58.98 -23.58 2.47
C TYR A 641 60.31 -23.89 3.11
N GLU A 642 60.88 -22.95 3.80
CA GLU A 642 62.16 -23.08 4.50
C GLU A 642 61.94 -23.46 5.98
N GLU A 643 62.87 -24.30 6.52
CA GLU A 643 62.87 -24.67 7.94
C GLU A 643 63.91 -23.89 8.71
N VAL A 644 63.52 -23.37 9.86
CA VAL A 644 64.43 -22.88 10.90
C VAL A 644 64.59 -24.00 11.94
N ARG A 645 65.85 -24.31 12.31
CA ARG A 645 66.16 -25.29 13.30
C ARG A 645 66.74 -24.64 14.55
N LEU A 646 66.21 -24.99 15.70
CA LEU A 646 66.59 -24.50 17.04
C LEU A 646 66.76 -25.67 17.99
N TYR A 647 67.32 -25.39 19.16
CA TYR A 647 67.43 -26.38 20.23
C TYR A 647 66.74 -25.85 21.49
N LEU A 648 65.78 -26.60 22.03
CA LEU A 648 65.05 -26.31 23.24
C LEU A 648 65.75 -26.90 24.45
N HIS A 649 65.93 -26.14 25.52
CA HIS A 649 66.35 -26.60 26.83
C HIS A 649 65.14 -27.06 27.67
N PRO A 650 65.33 -27.96 28.64
CA PRO A 650 64.28 -28.29 29.59
C PRO A 650 63.78 -27.04 30.29
N GLY A 651 62.45 -26.83 30.29
CA GLY A 651 61.78 -25.64 30.80
C GLY A 651 61.39 -24.60 29.76
N ASP A 652 62.02 -24.65 28.57
CA ASP A 652 61.67 -23.72 27.49
C ASP A 652 60.21 -23.89 27.05
N ARG A 653 59.58 -22.77 26.73
CA ARG A 653 58.18 -22.68 26.31
C ARG A 653 58.11 -21.98 24.97
N ILE A 654 57.33 -22.58 24.06
CA ILE A 654 56.93 -21.97 22.79
C ILE A 654 55.45 -21.64 22.84
N LEU A 655 55.13 -20.41 22.39
CA LEU A 655 53.74 -19.95 22.17
C LEU A 655 53.49 -19.76 20.69
N LEU A 656 52.40 -20.39 20.19
CA LEU A 656 51.83 -20.17 18.86
C LEU A 656 50.44 -19.58 19.04
N LEU A 657 50.05 -18.64 18.18
CA LEU A 657 48.75 -17.94 18.29
C LEU A 657 48.25 -17.54 16.91
N SER A 658 46.94 -17.40 16.79
CA SER A 658 46.31 -16.82 15.60
C SER A 658 46.21 -15.28 15.71
N ASP A 659 45.94 -14.65 14.60
CA ASP A 659 45.81 -13.16 14.53
C ASP A 659 44.63 -12.63 15.35
N GLY A 660 43.58 -13.42 15.61
CA GLY A 660 42.45 -13.00 16.49
C GLY A 660 42.87 -12.62 17.91
N VAL A 661 44.05 -13.09 18.38
CA VAL A 661 44.64 -12.66 19.67
C VAL A 661 45.14 -11.20 19.55
N VAL A 662 45.91 -10.92 18.49
CA VAL A 662 46.53 -9.62 18.24
C VAL A 662 45.49 -8.57 17.85
N GLU A 663 44.53 -8.99 17.06
CA GLU A 663 43.46 -8.17 16.50
C GLU A 663 42.27 -7.95 17.43
N ALA A 664 42.24 -8.64 18.59
CA ALA A 664 41.19 -8.44 19.59
C ALA A 664 41.01 -6.96 19.90
N ARG A 665 39.75 -6.47 19.89
CA ARG A 665 39.48 -5.02 19.86
C ARG A 665 38.44 -4.61 20.88
N ARG A 666 38.72 -3.56 21.62
CA ARG A 666 37.74 -2.91 22.50
C ARG A 666 36.71 -2.12 21.70
N SER A 667 35.56 -1.84 22.29
CA SER A 667 34.55 -0.94 21.76
C SER A 667 35.05 0.48 21.46
N SER A 668 36.18 0.88 22.07
CA SER A 668 36.89 2.14 21.79
C SER A 668 37.67 2.12 20.46
N GLY A 669 37.84 0.96 19.83
CA GLY A 669 38.68 0.77 18.65
C GLY A 669 40.13 0.44 18.94
N GLU A 670 40.55 0.39 20.23
CA GLU A 670 41.88 -0.03 20.63
C GLU A 670 42.08 -1.51 20.36
N ILE A 671 43.21 -1.89 19.75
CA ILE A 671 43.58 -3.30 19.48
C ILE A 671 44.49 -3.85 20.60
N PHE A 672 44.46 -5.15 20.83
CA PHE A 672 45.29 -5.86 21.81
C PHE A 672 46.76 -5.67 21.47
N GLY A 673 47.15 -5.96 20.26
CA GLY A 673 48.44 -5.65 19.68
C GLY A 673 49.61 -6.57 20.13
N PHE A 674 50.74 -6.48 19.42
CA PHE A 674 51.89 -7.33 19.63
C PHE A 674 52.60 -7.03 20.99
N ASP A 675 52.56 -5.80 21.51
CA ASP A 675 53.21 -5.47 22.79
C ASP A 675 52.58 -6.24 23.96
N ARG A 676 51.25 -6.36 23.98
CA ARG A 676 50.56 -7.14 25.02
C ARG A 676 50.81 -8.65 24.86
N VAL A 677 50.84 -9.14 23.62
CA VAL A 677 51.21 -10.55 23.34
C VAL A 677 52.62 -10.82 23.83
N HIS A 678 53.58 -10.00 23.55
CA HIS A 678 54.97 -10.13 24.01
C HIS A 678 55.04 -10.24 25.54
N ASN A 679 54.34 -9.36 26.26
CA ASN A 679 54.34 -9.37 27.74
C ASN A 679 53.67 -10.63 28.33
N LEU A 680 52.73 -11.25 27.60
CA LEU A 680 52.00 -12.44 28.05
C LEU A 680 52.54 -13.75 27.47
N SER A 681 53.53 -13.70 26.58
CA SER A 681 53.96 -14.86 25.78
C SER A 681 54.62 -16.00 26.59
N ASN A 682 54.99 -15.75 27.84
CA ASN A 682 55.45 -16.80 28.74
C ASN A 682 54.37 -17.37 29.69
N GLN A 683 53.09 -16.91 29.52
CA GLN A 683 51.95 -17.44 30.27
C GLN A 683 51.38 -18.71 29.64
N SER A 684 50.39 -19.33 30.30
CA SER A 684 49.64 -20.49 29.70
C SER A 684 48.76 -20.06 28.54
N ALA A 685 48.41 -21.01 27.64
CA ALA A 685 47.52 -20.72 26.55
C ALA A 685 46.17 -20.18 27.03
N PHE A 686 45.67 -20.70 28.14
CA PHE A 686 44.44 -20.19 28.78
C PHE A 686 44.51 -18.70 29.16
N TYR A 687 45.61 -18.32 29.82
CA TYR A 687 45.73 -16.91 30.26
C TYR A 687 45.84 -15.90 29.11
N VAL A 688 46.59 -16.28 28.06
CA VAL A 688 46.72 -15.45 26.85
C VAL A 688 45.37 -15.31 26.12
N ALA A 689 44.65 -16.43 25.95
CA ALA A 689 43.35 -16.45 25.28
C ALA A 689 42.30 -15.66 26.04
N GLU A 690 42.19 -15.85 27.36
CA GLU A 690 41.23 -15.07 28.18
C GLU A 690 41.53 -13.60 28.19
N ALA A 691 42.80 -13.18 28.26
CA ALA A 691 43.20 -11.79 28.20
C ALA A 691 42.79 -11.12 26.86
N ALA A 692 42.89 -11.84 25.74
CA ALA A 692 42.41 -11.36 24.45
C ALA A 692 40.88 -11.31 24.36
N LYS A 693 40.18 -12.33 24.89
CA LYS A 693 38.71 -12.34 24.96
C LYS A 693 38.12 -11.21 25.78
N ASP A 694 38.68 -10.99 26.99
CA ASP A 694 38.25 -9.93 27.88
C ASP A 694 38.50 -8.54 27.27
N PHE A 695 39.51 -8.45 26.38
CA PHE A 695 39.80 -7.22 25.66
C PHE A 695 38.77 -6.95 24.57
N GLY A 696 38.23 -7.98 23.90
CA GLY A 696 37.16 -7.91 22.91
C GLY A 696 37.44 -8.77 21.66
N GLN A 697 36.79 -9.92 21.59
CA GLN A 697 36.97 -10.87 20.50
C GLN A 697 36.20 -10.44 19.25
N GLU A 698 36.90 -10.27 18.10
CA GLU A 698 36.28 -10.02 16.77
C GLU A 698 36.55 -11.14 15.76
N ASP A 699 37.61 -11.97 16.00
CA ASP A 699 37.96 -13.11 15.18
C ASP A 699 38.25 -14.36 16.03
N ASP A 700 38.48 -15.49 15.39
CA ASP A 700 38.77 -16.77 16.05
C ASP A 700 40.06 -16.64 16.87
N ILE A 701 40.05 -17.13 18.10
CA ILE A 701 41.21 -17.11 18.99
C ILE A 701 41.73 -18.50 19.17
N THR A 702 42.95 -18.77 18.64
CA THR A 702 43.70 -20.00 18.81
C THR A 702 45.01 -19.71 19.49
N VAL A 703 45.26 -20.37 20.60
CA VAL A 703 46.52 -20.26 21.36
C VAL A 703 47.03 -21.63 21.75
N LEU A 704 48.27 -21.91 21.43
CA LEU A 704 48.94 -23.16 21.81
C LEU A 704 50.24 -22.83 22.54
N THR A 705 50.53 -23.54 23.63
CA THR A 705 51.83 -23.51 24.28
C THR A 705 52.41 -24.91 24.34
N VAL A 706 53.68 -25.04 23.99
CA VAL A 706 54.47 -26.28 24.11
C VAL A 706 55.64 -26.03 25.03
N ARG A 707 55.72 -26.76 26.14
CA ARG A 707 56.81 -26.67 27.12
C ARG A 707 57.62 -27.94 27.14
N ARG A 708 58.94 -27.85 27.03
CA ARG A 708 59.81 -29.01 27.16
C ARG A 708 59.97 -29.35 28.65
N LEU A 709 59.67 -30.59 29.02
CA LEU A 709 59.83 -31.09 30.39
C LEU A 709 61.25 -31.63 30.60
N ALA A 710 61.74 -31.50 31.85
CA ALA A 710 62.97 -32.19 32.23
C ALA A 710 62.75 -33.73 32.12
N GLN A 711 63.62 -34.42 31.44
CA GLN A 711 63.59 -35.88 31.48
C GLN A 711 63.79 -36.35 32.89
N THR A 712 62.74 -36.84 33.53
CA THR A 712 62.90 -37.61 34.76
C THR A 712 63.63 -38.91 34.36
N LYS A 713 64.86 -39.08 34.76
CA LYS A 713 65.51 -40.36 34.65
C LYS A 713 64.61 -41.39 35.32
N ALA A 714 64.02 -42.31 34.54
CA ALA A 714 63.40 -43.48 35.12
C ALA A 714 64.46 -44.16 35.96
N ALA A 715 64.19 -44.26 37.26
CA ALA A 715 65.06 -44.92 38.22
C ALA A 715 65.01 -46.46 38.00
#